data_8dd113c677ffc97bebf596a1b5523431
#
_entry.id   8dd113c677ffc97bebf596a1b5523431
#
_cell.length_a   1.000
_cell.length_b   1.000
_cell.length_c   1.000
_cell.angle_alpha   90.00
_cell.angle_beta   90.00
_cell.angle_gamma   90.00
#
_symmetry.space_group_name_H-M   'P 1'
#
loop_
_entity.id
_entity.type
_entity.pdbx_description
1 polymer ?
#
loop_
_entity_poly.entity_id
_entity_poly.type
_entity_poly.pdbx_seq_one_letter_code
_entity_poly.pdbx_strand_id
1 'polypeptide(L)'
;MTFDKFTIKAQEVVQEAVNTAQRQGQQSIEPVHLLKGVMVKAKDVATYIFQKLGVNANQIDTVVDSEIQRLPRVQGGQPYLSNDANNVLQRAQDFATKNGDEFTSVEPILLALLQVNSTASRILKDAGMTEAETVKAIQELRQGQKVQSQSGDENYQSLEKYAKNLVEEARQGKLDPVIGRDEEIRRVLQILSRRTKNNPILIGEPGTGKTAIVEGLAERIVRGDVPENLKDKQLYSLDMGALVAGAKYKGEFEERLKSVIKEVTNSDGRIILFIDEIHTLVGAGGGEGAMDAANILKPALARGELRSIGATTLNEYQKYFEKDKALERRFQTVMVDEPDELSAISILRGLKERYENHHKVRIQDDACIAAVKLSERYISDRFLPDKAIDLMDEAAAKLRMERDSVPEELDEITRKLKQLEIEREAIKRENDTDKIAQLDKDIAELKDQESSFRAKWESEKALVNKIQQDKQQIEQLKFEAERAEREGNYERVAEIRYGKLKSLDDDIKSIQNQLKSTQDGNAMIREEVTADDIAEVVSRWTGIPVTRMMQSEREKLLHLEEELHNRVIGQDEAIRAVSDAVRRSRAGLQDPKRPIASFIFLGTTGVGKTELAKALAEYLFNDETMMTRIDMSEYQEKFSVSRLIGAPPGYVGYDEGGQLTEAVRRKPYSVVLFDEIEKAHPDVFNILLQVLDDGRLTDNKGRTVNFKNTIIIMTSNLGSQYIQGQFTGITPQNRDHVISDTKAKVMEMLKKTIRPEFLNRIDETIMFLPLTKAEIAQVVTLQMNAVKKMLEPQGFTLNVTPAAIDFLADEGFDPEFGARPVKRAIQRCVLNDLSKKILSDEVKREQPITIDADNNGLVFRN
;
A
#
# COMPACT_ATOMS: atom_id res chain seq x y z
N MET A 1 -6.55 57.27 7.51
CA MET A 1 -6.92 56.58 6.27
C MET A 1 -7.58 55.26 6.70
N THR A 2 -8.75 54.97 6.24
CA THR A 2 -9.35 53.65 6.44
C THR A 2 -8.84 52.76 5.30
N PHE A 3 -8.37 51.54 5.63
CA PHE A 3 -7.81 50.61 4.63
C PHE A 3 -8.87 49.68 4.02
N ASP A 4 -10.16 50.01 4.21
CA ASP A 4 -11.30 49.19 3.76
C ASP A 4 -11.36 48.99 2.23
N LYS A 5 -10.73 49.91 1.48
CA LYS A 5 -10.60 49.85 0.02
C LYS A 5 -9.31 49.21 -0.50
N PHE A 6 -8.52 48.60 0.38
CA PHE A 6 -7.33 47.87 -0.01
C PHE A 6 -7.61 46.36 0.04
N THR A 7 -6.96 45.62 -0.86
CA THR A 7 -6.99 44.15 -0.80
C THR A 7 -6.33 43.68 0.47
N ILE A 8 -6.65 42.43 0.89
CA ILE A 8 -6.08 41.82 2.10
C ILE A 8 -4.55 41.83 2.03
N LYS A 9 -3.97 41.49 0.90
CA LYS A 9 -2.51 41.50 0.66
C LYS A 9 -1.90 42.89 0.72
N ALA A 10 -2.61 43.90 0.18
CA ALA A 10 -2.16 45.28 0.28
C ALA A 10 -2.24 45.82 1.72
N GLN A 11 -3.24 45.39 2.50
CA GLN A 11 -3.30 45.69 3.94
C GLN A 11 -2.15 45.01 4.70
N GLU A 12 -1.82 43.76 4.39
CA GLU A 12 -0.68 43.02 4.97
C GLU A 12 0.66 43.73 4.65
N VAL A 13 0.81 44.27 3.44
CA VAL A 13 1.99 45.06 3.04
C VAL A 13 2.15 46.29 3.94
N VAL A 14 1.07 47.03 4.18
CA VAL A 14 1.08 48.19 5.06
C VAL A 14 1.36 47.76 6.51
N GLN A 15 0.74 46.69 6.98
CA GLN A 15 0.99 46.17 8.33
C GLN A 15 2.44 45.74 8.53
N GLU A 16 3.04 45.08 7.52
CA GLU A 16 4.45 44.67 7.59
C GLU A 16 5.40 45.89 7.57
N ALA A 17 5.03 46.96 6.85
CA ALA A 17 5.77 48.22 6.91
C ALA A 17 5.74 48.83 8.33
N VAL A 18 4.57 48.77 9.00
CA VAL A 18 4.42 49.18 10.40
C VAL A 18 5.29 48.33 11.32
N ASN A 19 5.19 46.98 11.16
CA ASN A 19 5.94 46.04 11.98
C ASN A 19 7.46 46.23 11.80
N THR A 20 7.91 46.47 10.57
CA THR A 20 9.33 46.69 10.26
C THR A 20 9.84 47.97 10.92
N ALA A 21 9.09 49.06 10.85
CA ALA A 21 9.43 50.31 11.50
C ALA A 21 9.47 50.15 13.06
N GLN A 22 8.52 49.42 13.65
CA GLN A 22 8.49 49.12 15.08
C GLN A 22 9.70 48.27 15.51
N ARG A 23 10.03 47.20 14.77
CA ARG A 23 11.20 46.36 15.07
C ARG A 23 12.52 47.14 15.06
N GLN A 24 12.62 48.18 14.19
CA GLN A 24 13.81 49.02 14.09
C GLN A 24 13.76 50.24 15.04
N GLY A 25 12.70 50.41 15.83
CA GLY A 25 12.54 51.55 16.74
C GLY A 25 12.33 52.89 16.02
N GLN A 26 11.66 52.87 14.89
CA GLN A 26 11.38 54.07 14.05
C GLN A 26 9.93 54.49 14.20
N GLN A 27 9.67 55.77 14.41
CA GLN A 27 8.31 56.30 14.53
C GLN A 27 7.67 56.66 13.18
N SER A 28 8.46 57.11 12.21
CA SER A 28 7.98 57.48 10.87
C SER A 28 8.04 56.28 9.93
N ILE A 29 6.90 55.87 9.36
CA ILE A 29 6.83 54.84 8.35
C ILE A 29 7.07 55.49 7.01
N GLU A 30 8.26 55.34 6.46
CA GLU A 30 8.69 55.88 5.19
C GLU A 30 8.34 54.97 3.99
N PRO A 31 8.32 55.45 2.73
CA PRO A 31 8.07 54.64 1.54
C PRO A 31 8.98 53.40 1.42
N VAL A 32 10.19 53.43 1.97
CA VAL A 32 11.12 52.28 1.97
C VAL A 32 10.59 51.13 2.82
N HIS A 33 9.83 51.42 3.89
CA HIS A 33 9.14 50.36 4.67
C HIS A 33 8.00 49.71 3.89
N LEU A 34 7.25 50.52 3.10
CA LEU A 34 6.22 49.98 2.20
C LEU A 34 6.86 49.09 1.12
N LEU A 35 8.00 49.50 0.56
CA LEU A 35 8.73 48.66 -0.39
C LEU A 35 9.19 47.33 0.25
N LYS A 36 9.70 47.37 1.48
CA LYS A 36 10.01 46.15 2.23
C LYS A 36 8.77 45.29 2.45
N GLY A 37 7.65 45.89 2.84
CA GLY A 37 6.38 45.18 2.98
C GLY A 37 5.94 44.49 1.69
N VAL A 38 6.06 45.13 0.52
CA VAL A 38 5.78 44.54 -0.79
C VAL A 38 6.68 43.34 -1.04
N MET A 39 8.00 43.44 -0.77
CA MET A 39 8.97 42.35 -1.01
C MET A 39 8.78 41.16 -0.07
N VAL A 40 8.23 41.37 1.14
CA VAL A 40 8.01 40.33 2.12
C VAL A 40 6.64 39.67 1.96
N LYS A 41 5.56 40.46 1.83
CA LYS A 41 4.17 39.97 1.85
C LYS A 41 3.58 39.72 0.45
N ALA A 42 4.12 40.37 -0.57
CA ALA A 42 3.68 40.23 -1.95
C ALA A 42 4.85 39.81 -2.86
N LYS A 43 5.66 38.90 -2.39
CA LYS A 43 6.88 38.44 -3.08
C LYS A 43 6.60 37.92 -4.49
N ASP A 44 5.48 37.25 -4.70
CA ASP A 44 5.02 36.74 -6.01
C ASP A 44 4.82 37.88 -7.02
N VAL A 45 4.05 38.88 -6.67
CA VAL A 45 3.79 40.05 -7.52
C VAL A 45 5.08 40.86 -7.78
N ALA A 46 5.85 41.11 -6.73
CA ALA A 46 7.13 41.80 -6.84
C ALA A 46 8.13 41.04 -7.72
N THR A 47 8.31 39.75 -7.51
CA THR A 47 9.25 38.94 -8.29
C THR A 47 8.88 38.89 -9.76
N TYR A 48 7.59 38.72 -10.10
CA TYR A 48 7.13 38.77 -11.48
C TYR A 48 7.48 40.09 -12.18
N ILE A 49 7.14 41.24 -11.54
CA ILE A 49 7.41 42.53 -12.11
C ILE A 49 8.93 42.78 -12.26
N PHE A 50 9.72 42.42 -11.24
CA PHE A 50 11.18 42.55 -11.30
C PHE A 50 11.84 41.68 -12.38
N GLN A 51 11.41 40.41 -12.51
CA GLN A 51 11.90 39.52 -13.55
C GLN A 51 11.56 40.02 -14.96
N LYS A 52 10.33 40.55 -15.18
CA LYS A 52 9.93 41.09 -16.46
C LYS A 52 10.75 42.33 -16.85
N LEU A 53 11.19 43.11 -15.88
CA LEU A 53 12.02 44.27 -16.06
C LEU A 53 13.51 43.95 -16.02
N GLY A 54 13.93 42.73 -15.86
CA GLY A 54 15.32 42.31 -15.76
C GLY A 54 16.04 42.80 -14.50
N VAL A 55 15.30 43.07 -13.43
CA VAL A 55 15.80 43.62 -12.18
C VAL A 55 16.06 42.53 -11.15
N ASN A 56 17.18 42.67 -10.42
CA ASN A 56 17.55 41.68 -9.39
C ASN A 56 16.87 41.98 -8.05
N ALA A 57 15.85 41.24 -7.67
CA ALA A 57 15.10 41.40 -6.43
C ALA A 57 15.95 41.33 -5.16
N ASN A 58 16.96 40.42 -5.12
CA ASN A 58 17.83 40.24 -3.95
C ASN A 58 18.71 41.47 -3.72
N GLN A 59 19.16 42.13 -4.81
CA GLN A 59 19.94 43.37 -4.73
C GLN A 59 19.11 44.51 -4.17
N ILE A 60 17.86 44.66 -4.63
CA ILE A 60 16.93 45.68 -4.09
C ILE A 60 16.72 45.41 -2.61
N ASP A 61 16.47 44.20 -2.19
CA ASP A 61 16.20 43.83 -0.79
C ASP A 61 17.36 44.22 0.13
N THR A 62 18.58 43.91 -0.26
CA THR A 62 19.80 44.29 0.48
C THR A 62 19.93 45.81 0.65
N VAL A 63 19.67 46.57 -0.44
CA VAL A 63 19.74 48.04 -0.41
C VAL A 63 18.62 48.61 0.46
N VAL A 64 17.40 48.10 0.35
CA VAL A 64 16.25 48.49 1.19
C VAL A 64 16.54 48.28 2.67
N ASP A 65 17.08 47.14 3.07
CA ASP A 65 17.45 46.84 4.46
C ASP A 65 18.54 47.81 4.96
N SER A 66 19.53 48.14 4.16
CA SER A 66 20.57 49.08 4.48
C SER A 66 20.05 50.52 4.68
N GLU A 67 19.11 50.93 3.84
CA GLU A 67 18.48 52.27 3.98
C GLU A 67 17.52 52.32 5.19
N ILE A 68 16.77 51.27 5.49
CA ILE A 68 15.95 51.21 6.71
C ILE A 68 16.80 51.34 7.97
N GLN A 69 17.97 50.67 8.02
CA GLN A 69 18.89 50.76 9.16
C GLN A 69 19.46 52.17 9.40
N ARG A 70 19.57 52.99 8.35
CA ARG A 70 20.08 54.39 8.41
C ARG A 70 19.05 55.38 8.94
N LEU A 71 17.75 55.04 8.93
CA LEU A 71 16.70 55.93 9.39
C LEU A 71 16.78 56.21 10.92
N PRO A 72 16.39 57.41 11.38
CA PRO A 72 16.45 57.76 12.78
C PRO A 72 15.63 56.86 13.69
N ARG A 73 16.21 56.44 14.82
CA ARG A 73 15.55 55.63 15.83
C ARG A 73 15.09 56.55 16.98
N VAL A 74 13.84 56.39 17.41
CA VAL A 74 13.25 57.18 18.49
C VAL A 74 12.56 56.24 19.46
N GLN A 75 12.89 56.33 20.74
CA GLN A 75 12.27 55.53 21.80
C GLN A 75 10.92 56.16 22.22
N GLY A 76 9.82 55.35 22.23
CA GLY A 76 8.61 55.66 23.01
C GLY A 76 7.51 56.38 22.26
N GLY A 77 7.23 56.15 20.98
CA GLY A 77 6.06 56.68 20.30
C GLY A 77 5.34 55.66 19.43
N GLN A 78 4.06 55.89 19.15
CA GLN A 78 3.33 55.06 18.18
C GLN A 78 3.79 55.39 16.76
N PRO A 79 3.99 54.35 15.89
CA PRO A 79 4.36 54.59 14.50
C PRO A 79 3.25 55.30 13.72
N TYR A 80 3.65 56.26 12.89
CA TYR A 80 2.74 56.97 12.00
C TYR A 80 3.27 56.99 10.58
N LEU A 81 2.37 57.03 9.58
CA LEU A 81 2.74 57.13 8.17
C LEU A 81 3.32 58.53 7.90
N SER A 82 4.49 58.61 7.28
CA SER A 82 5.04 59.85 6.76
C SER A 82 4.14 60.48 5.67
N ASN A 83 4.31 61.77 5.39
CA ASN A 83 3.58 62.41 4.30
C ASN A 83 3.85 61.70 2.96
N ASP A 84 5.06 61.29 2.71
CA ASP A 84 5.43 60.61 1.48
C ASP A 84 4.83 59.20 1.39
N ALA A 85 4.77 58.41 2.49
CA ALA A 85 4.12 57.13 2.53
C ALA A 85 2.59 57.30 2.33
N ASN A 86 1.97 58.29 2.92
CA ASN A 86 0.56 58.62 2.65
C ASN A 86 0.31 58.98 1.17
N ASN A 87 1.21 59.77 0.55
CA ASN A 87 1.13 60.11 -0.87
C ASN A 87 1.25 58.86 -1.78
N VAL A 88 2.13 57.91 -1.43
CA VAL A 88 2.22 56.62 -2.14
C VAL A 88 0.89 55.87 -2.09
N LEU A 89 0.29 55.68 -0.93
CA LEU A 89 -0.96 54.96 -0.78
C LEU A 89 -2.14 55.68 -1.48
N GLN A 90 -2.16 57.01 -1.46
CA GLN A 90 -3.20 57.81 -2.14
C GLN A 90 -3.07 57.69 -3.68
N ARG A 91 -1.83 57.79 -4.23
CA ARG A 91 -1.60 57.59 -5.66
C ARG A 91 -1.92 56.17 -6.11
N ALA A 92 -1.62 55.14 -5.29
CA ALA A 92 -2.02 53.79 -5.57
C ALA A 92 -3.54 53.65 -5.68
N GLN A 93 -4.29 54.32 -4.80
CA GLN A 93 -5.75 54.32 -4.82
C GLN A 93 -6.31 55.08 -6.04
N ASP A 94 -5.68 56.20 -6.43
CA ASP A 94 -6.05 56.97 -7.63
C ASP A 94 -5.82 56.12 -8.91
N PHE A 95 -4.73 55.38 -8.98
CA PHE A 95 -4.44 54.47 -10.09
C PHE A 95 -5.45 53.34 -10.18
N ALA A 96 -5.80 52.71 -9.06
CA ALA A 96 -6.83 51.69 -9.00
C ALA A 96 -8.20 52.23 -9.48
N THR A 97 -8.60 53.36 -9.00
CA THR A 97 -9.86 54.01 -9.40
C THR A 97 -9.91 54.38 -10.88
N LYS A 98 -8.79 54.86 -11.46
CA LYS A 98 -8.67 55.16 -12.91
C LYS A 98 -8.80 53.90 -13.77
N ASN A 99 -8.34 52.77 -13.30
CA ASN A 99 -8.46 51.48 -13.98
C ASN A 99 -9.85 50.81 -13.75
N GLY A 100 -10.70 51.38 -12.92
CA GLY A 100 -12.03 50.86 -12.61
C GLY A 100 -12.01 49.72 -11.63
N ASP A 101 -10.99 49.67 -10.74
CA ASP A 101 -10.90 48.71 -9.64
C ASP A 101 -11.72 49.21 -8.44
N GLU A 102 -12.38 48.31 -7.72
CA GLU A 102 -13.07 48.62 -6.47
C GLU A 102 -12.13 48.62 -5.26
N PHE A 103 -11.04 47.77 -5.34
CA PHE A 103 -10.03 47.67 -4.31
C PHE A 103 -8.64 47.97 -4.86
N THR A 104 -7.78 48.56 -4.03
CA THR A 104 -6.40 48.85 -4.34
C THR A 104 -5.53 47.64 -4.02
N SER A 105 -4.93 47.04 -5.03
CA SER A 105 -4.03 45.88 -4.94
C SER A 105 -2.58 46.28 -4.69
N VAL A 106 -1.64 45.33 -4.69
CA VAL A 106 -0.22 45.57 -4.37
C VAL A 106 0.54 46.28 -5.51
N GLU A 107 0.27 45.91 -6.75
CA GLU A 107 0.99 46.45 -7.90
C GLU A 107 0.81 47.96 -8.12
N PRO A 108 -0.38 48.58 -7.86
CA PRO A 108 -0.53 50.03 -7.75
C PRO A 108 0.37 50.66 -6.69
N ILE A 109 0.59 49.98 -5.55
CA ILE A 109 1.47 50.45 -4.49
C ILE A 109 2.91 50.50 -5.01
N LEU A 110 3.35 49.42 -5.71
CA LEU A 110 4.71 49.36 -6.30
C LEU A 110 4.91 50.47 -7.37
N LEU A 111 3.90 50.70 -8.21
CA LEU A 111 3.95 51.80 -9.19
C LEU A 111 4.01 53.17 -8.50
N ALA A 112 3.21 53.39 -7.47
CA ALA A 112 3.21 54.65 -6.72
C ALA A 112 4.51 54.89 -5.96
N LEU A 113 5.16 53.84 -5.47
CA LEU A 113 6.53 53.91 -4.89
C LEU A 113 7.58 54.40 -5.90
N LEU A 114 7.43 54.06 -7.19
CA LEU A 114 8.31 54.55 -8.26
C LEU A 114 8.03 56.01 -8.61
N GLN A 115 6.76 56.45 -8.50
CA GLN A 115 6.31 57.81 -8.90
C GLN A 115 6.56 58.89 -7.84
N VAL A 116 6.42 58.53 -6.54
CA VAL A 116 6.63 59.50 -5.44
C VAL A 116 8.12 59.66 -5.20
N ASN A 117 8.60 60.92 -5.29
CA ASN A 117 10.02 61.22 -5.08
C ASN A 117 10.46 60.90 -3.64
N SER A 118 11.04 59.75 -3.44
CA SER A 118 11.47 59.18 -2.16
C SER A 118 12.71 58.36 -2.28
N THR A 119 13.27 57.89 -1.15
CA THR A 119 14.39 56.92 -1.14
C THR A 119 13.99 55.63 -1.85
N ALA A 120 12.78 55.14 -1.69
CA ALA A 120 12.26 53.97 -2.38
C ALA A 120 12.25 54.13 -3.91
N SER A 121 11.75 55.32 -4.40
CA SER A 121 11.78 55.63 -5.83
C SER A 121 13.18 55.68 -6.41
N ARG A 122 14.15 56.15 -5.66
CA ARG A 122 15.55 56.19 -6.07
C ARG A 122 16.09 54.79 -6.22
N ILE A 123 15.92 53.91 -5.22
CA ILE A 123 16.36 52.51 -5.25
C ILE A 123 15.78 51.80 -6.49
N LEU A 124 14.47 51.96 -6.76
CA LEU A 124 13.80 51.32 -7.88
C LEU A 124 14.30 51.81 -9.24
N LYS A 125 14.54 53.14 -9.36
CA LYS A 125 15.06 53.77 -10.58
C LYS A 125 16.53 53.39 -10.83
N ASP A 126 17.34 53.35 -9.77
CA ASP A 126 18.77 52.93 -9.87
C ASP A 126 18.88 51.45 -10.23
N ALA A 127 17.90 50.63 -9.88
CA ALA A 127 17.78 49.23 -10.32
C ALA A 127 17.28 49.07 -11.77
N GLY A 128 16.98 50.20 -12.48
CA GLY A 128 16.59 50.20 -13.90
C GLY A 128 15.07 50.19 -14.14
N MET A 129 14.23 50.37 -13.12
CA MET A 129 12.78 50.42 -13.32
C MET A 129 12.33 51.75 -13.91
N THR A 130 11.48 51.72 -14.94
CA THR A 130 10.81 52.86 -15.52
C THR A 130 9.30 52.74 -15.35
N GLU A 131 8.62 53.89 -15.25
CA GLU A 131 7.17 53.95 -15.08
C GLU A 131 6.42 53.26 -16.24
N ALA A 132 6.82 53.52 -17.48
CA ALA A 132 6.19 52.96 -18.67
C ALA A 132 6.30 51.44 -18.78
N GLU A 133 7.45 50.89 -18.45
CA GLU A 133 7.67 49.46 -18.46
C GLU A 133 6.98 48.76 -17.29
N THR A 134 6.95 49.41 -16.10
CA THR A 134 6.22 48.90 -14.93
C THR A 134 4.72 48.84 -15.22
N VAL A 135 4.13 49.85 -15.85
CA VAL A 135 2.71 49.82 -16.25
C VAL A 135 2.44 48.70 -17.25
N LYS A 136 3.33 48.47 -18.23
CA LYS A 136 3.18 47.33 -19.14
C LYS A 136 3.25 45.99 -18.42
N ALA A 137 4.20 45.81 -17.51
CA ALA A 137 4.33 44.61 -16.72
C ALA A 137 3.09 44.37 -15.86
N ILE A 138 2.51 45.41 -15.27
CA ILE A 138 1.23 45.32 -14.51
C ILE A 138 0.07 44.94 -15.43
N GLN A 139 0.00 45.50 -16.65
CA GLN A 139 -1.05 45.15 -17.61
C GLN A 139 -0.93 43.68 -18.05
N GLU A 140 0.28 43.19 -18.29
CA GLU A 140 0.54 41.80 -18.60
C GLU A 140 0.21 40.87 -17.42
N LEU A 141 0.58 41.26 -16.18
CA LEU A 141 0.23 40.49 -14.97
C LEU A 141 -1.30 40.37 -14.80
N ARG A 142 -2.02 41.49 -15.02
CA ARG A 142 -3.47 41.55 -14.85
C ARG A 142 -4.28 40.91 -15.99
N GLN A 143 -3.71 40.76 -17.18
CA GLN A 143 -4.37 40.20 -18.37
C GLN A 143 -5.79 40.80 -18.57
N GLY A 144 -5.98 42.10 -18.31
CA GLY A 144 -7.26 42.80 -18.42
C GLY A 144 -8.23 42.55 -17.24
N GLN A 145 -7.79 41.90 -16.16
CA GLN A 145 -8.62 41.71 -14.97
C GLN A 145 -8.69 42.98 -14.11
N LYS A 146 -9.91 43.25 -13.57
CA LYS A 146 -10.16 44.33 -12.59
C LYS A 146 -10.24 43.72 -11.19
N VAL A 147 -9.77 44.47 -10.20
CA VAL A 147 -9.79 44.07 -8.80
C VAL A 147 -11.13 44.46 -8.17
N GLN A 148 -12.06 43.47 -8.09
CA GLN A 148 -13.42 43.69 -7.57
C GLN A 148 -13.67 43.04 -6.22
N SER A 149 -12.71 42.33 -5.66
CA SER A 149 -12.80 41.73 -4.34
C SER A 149 -11.56 42.04 -3.50
N GLN A 150 -11.69 41.91 -2.18
CA GLN A 150 -10.57 42.10 -1.26
C GLN A 150 -9.47 41.03 -1.42
N SER A 151 -9.80 39.87 -2.02
CA SER A 151 -8.86 38.78 -2.35
C SER A 151 -8.31 38.84 -3.78
N GLY A 152 -8.54 39.95 -4.51
CA GLY A 152 -8.21 40.11 -5.93
C GLY A 152 -6.74 39.83 -6.28
N ASP A 153 -5.78 40.10 -5.38
CA ASP A 153 -4.36 39.84 -5.57
C ASP A 153 -3.98 38.32 -5.58
N GLU A 154 -4.83 37.48 -5.01
CA GLU A 154 -4.61 36.02 -5.01
C GLU A 154 -4.93 35.39 -6.36
N ASN A 155 -5.70 36.10 -7.19
CA ASN A 155 -6.19 35.62 -8.48
C ASN A 155 -5.17 35.75 -9.62
N TYR A 156 -4.00 36.34 -9.37
CA TYR A 156 -2.94 36.44 -10.37
C TYR A 156 -2.13 35.18 -10.43
N GLN A 157 -1.85 34.69 -11.65
CA GLN A 157 -1.09 33.46 -11.91
C GLN A 157 -1.69 32.24 -11.17
N SER A 158 -3.01 32.13 -11.17
CA SER A 158 -3.71 31.06 -10.48
C SER A 158 -3.33 29.67 -10.98
N LEU A 159 -2.96 29.56 -12.27
CA LEU A 159 -2.53 28.31 -12.86
C LEU A 159 -1.18 27.83 -12.29
N GLU A 160 -0.23 28.74 -12.12
CA GLU A 160 1.09 28.39 -11.54
C GLU A 160 1.00 28.08 -10.02
N LYS A 161 0.01 28.66 -9.33
CA LYS A 161 -0.21 28.43 -7.90
C LYS A 161 -0.95 27.13 -7.60
N TYR A 162 -1.92 26.77 -8.45
CA TYR A 162 -2.87 25.70 -8.18
C TYR A 162 -2.81 24.54 -9.19
N ALA A 163 -1.88 24.57 -10.15
CA ALA A 163 -1.71 23.52 -11.11
C ALA A 163 -0.23 23.32 -11.48
N LYS A 164 0.13 22.08 -11.80
CA LYS A 164 1.50 21.69 -12.22
C LYS A 164 1.55 21.57 -13.73
N ASN A 165 2.56 22.15 -14.37
CA ASN A 165 2.75 22.02 -15.80
C ASN A 165 3.47 20.71 -16.14
N LEU A 166 2.72 19.69 -16.56
CA LEU A 166 3.27 18.37 -16.89
C LEU A 166 4.19 18.38 -18.13
N VAL A 167 3.93 19.27 -19.11
CA VAL A 167 4.81 19.40 -20.28
C VAL A 167 6.18 19.95 -19.90
N GLU A 168 6.23 20.88 -18.94
CA GLU A 168 7.50 21.40 -18.44
C GLU A 168 8.24 20.36 -17.59
N GLU A 169 7.54 19.62 -16.74
CA GLU A 169 8.12 18.49 -15.99
C GLU A 169 8.67 17.40 -16.92
N ALA A 170 7.93 17.09 -18.02
CA ALA A 170 8.41 16.18 -19.05
C ALA A 170 9.72 16.69 -19.73
N ARG A 171 9.80 18.00 -20.03
CA ARG A 171 11.03 18.61 -20.58
C ARG A 171 12.22 18.52 -19.63
N GLN A 172 11.95 18.59 -18.35
CA GLN A 172 12.94 18.46 -17.29
C GLN A 172 13.30 17.01 -16.96
N GLY A 173 12.64 16.03 -17.59
CA GLY A 173 12.88 14.60 -17.35
C GLY A 173 12.40 14.10 -15.96
N LYS A 174 11.47 14.83 -15.32
CA LYS A 174 10.97 14.49 -13.98
C LYS A 174 9.85 13.46 -13.98
N LEU A 175 9.17 13.28 -15.11
CA LEU A 175 8.07 12.31 -15.23
C LEU A 175 8.61 10.89 -15.41
N ASP A 176 7.86 9.92 -14.88
CA ASP A 176 8.17 8.51 -15.06
C ASP A 176 7.85 8.02 -16.48
N PRO A 177 8.63 7.10 -17.06
CA PRO A 177 8.37 6.57 -18.39
C PRO A 177 7.06 5.78 -18.40
N VAL A 178 6.19 6.09 -19.34
CA VAL A 178 4.89 5.42 -19.47
C VAL A 178 4.99 4.29 -20.48
N ILE A 179 4.64 3.07 -20.03
CA ILE A 179 4.80 1.83 -20.79
C ILE A 179 3.44 1.12 -20.88
N GLY A 180 3.14 0.57 -22.05
CA GLY A 180 1.97 -0.29 -22.27
C GLY A 180 0.61 0.41 -22.27
N ARG A 181 0.57 1.77 -22.41
CA ARG A 181 -0.67 2.57 -22.46
C ARG A 181 -0.87 3.30 -23.78
N ASP A 182 -0.30 2.77 -24.85
CA ASP A 182 -0.32 3.41 -26.16
C ASP A 182 -1.72 3.55 -26.75
N GLU A 183 -2.60 2.57 -26.54
CA GLU A 183 -3.97 2.59 -27.04
C GLU A 183 -4.81 3.64 -26.35
N GLU A 184 -4.73 3.72 -25.03
CA GLU A 184 -5.46 4.70 -24.24
C GLU A 184 -4.97 6.13 -24.55
N ILE A 185 -3.66 6.35 -24.64
CA ILE A 185 -3.08 7.66 -25.02
C ILE A 185 -3.54 8.03 -26.44
N ARG A 186 -3.50 7.11 -27.38
CA ARG A 186 -4.00 7.34 -28.76
C ARG A 186 -5.49 7.71 -28.74
N ARG A 187 -6.29 7.03 -27.91
CA ARG A 187 -7.70 7.33 -27.77
C ARG A 187 -7.95 8.72 -27.18
N VAL A 188 -7.18 9.12 -26.17
CA VAL A 188 -7.21 10.46 -25.58
C VAL A 188 -6.87 11.52 -26.63
N LEU A 189 -5.80 11.33 -27.43
CA LEU A 189 -5.42 12.20 -28.54
C LEU A 189 -6.52 12.36 -29.59
N GLN A 190 -7.18 11.25 -29.96
CA GLN A 190 -8.31 11.27 -30.90
C GLN A 190 -9.48 12.10 -30.34
N ILE A 191 -9.80 11.96 -29.05
CA ILE A 191 -10.90 12.69 -28.43
C ILE A 191 -10.57 14.19 -28.34
N LEU A 192 -9.37 14.55 -27.91
CA LEU A 192 -8.91 15.95 -27.81
C LEU A 192 -8.91 16.66 -29.18
N SER A 193 -8.75 15.90 -30.28
CA SER A 193 -8.78 16.44 -31.65
C SER A 193 -10.18 16.60 -32.24
N ARG A 194 -11.23 16.16 -31.55
CA ARG A 194 -12.63 16.28 -32.03
C ARG A 194 -13.13 17.72 -31.93
N ARG A 195 -14.10 18.03 -32.79
CA ARG A 195 -14.79 19.34 -32.78
C ARG A 195 -15.75 19.48 -31.58
N THR A 196 -16.41 18.40 -31.19
CA THR A 196 -17.39 18.33 -30.12
C THR A 196 -17.11 17.08 -29.28
N LYS A 197 -17.52 17.06 -28.00
CA LYS A 197 -17.20 15.99 -27.06
C LYS A 197 -15.68 15.71 -27.02
N ASN A 198 -14.91 16.78 -26.93
CA ASN A 198 -13.45 16.76 -27.00
C ASN A 198 -12.78 16.71 -25.62
N ASN A 199 -13.52 16.42 -24.56
CA ASN A 199 -13.00 16.22 -23.22
C ASN A 199 -13.01 14.71 -22.90
N PRO A 200 -11.86 14.03 -22.85
CA PRO A 200 -11.80 12.65 -22.40
C PRO A 200 -11.98 12.55 -20.88
N ILE A 201 -12.65 11.49 -20.43
CA ILE A 201 -12.68 11.08 -19.03
C ILE A 201 -12.15 9.66 -18.89
N LEU A 202 -11.06 9.51 -18.15
CA LEU A 202 -10.42 8.25 -17.85
C LEU A 202 -11.18 7.55 -16.72
N ILE A 203 -11.70 6.36 -16.99
CA ILE A 203 -12.49 5.59 -16.05
C ILE A 203 -11.75 4.29 -15.75
N GLY A 204 -11.40 4.06 -14.49
CA GLY A 204 -10.72 2.84 -14.06
C GLY A 204 -10.59 2.79 -12.55
N GLU A 205 -10.30 1.62 -12.04
CA GLU A 205 -10.09 1.42 -10.60
C GLU A 205 -8.85 2.20 -10.09
N PRO A 206 -8.75 2.48 -8.79
CA PRO A 206 -7.55 3.11 -8.22
C PRO A 206 -6.31 2.26 -8.50
N GLY A 207 -5.19 2.91 -8.86
CA GLY A 207 -3.93 2.21 -9.12
C GLY A 207 -3.78 1.59 -10.53
N THR A 208 -4.77 1.75 -11.44
CA THR A 208 -4.65 1.26 -12.84
C THR A 208 -3.81 2.16 -13.75
N GLY A 209 -3.26 3.28 -13.26
CA GLY A 209 -2.36 4.14 -14.02
C GLY A 209 -3.06 5.23 -14.85
N LYS A 210 -4.22 5.74 -14.41
CA LYS A 210 -4.93 6.85 -15.08
C LYS A 210 -4.07 8.10 -15.22
N THR A 211 -3.37 8.49 -14.16
CA THR A 211 -2.48 9.66 -14.15
C THR A 211 -1.27 9.45 -15.08
N ALA A 212 -0.70 8.25 -15.12
CA ALA A 212 0.40 7.89 -16.01
C ALA A 212 0.05 8.09 -17.50
N ILE A 213 -1.21 7.82 -17.92
CA ILE A 213 -1.66 8.07 -19.29
C ILE A 213 -1.52 9.56 -19.65
N VAL A 214 -1.84 10.45 -18.72
CA VAL A 214 -1.74 11.89 -18.90
C VAL A 214 -0.29 12.37 -18.91
N GLU A 215 0.56 11.79 -18.08
CA GLU A 215 2.01 12.02 -18.08
C GLU A 215 2.64 11.54 -19.40
N GLY A 216 2.25 10.37 -19.89
CA GLY A 216 2.68 9.87 -21.21
C GLY A 216 2.21 10.76 -22.37
N LEU A 217 1.03 11.39 -22.26
CA LEU A 217 0.58 12.39 -23.21
C LEU A 217 1.51 13.63 -23.18
N ALA A 218 1.91 14.11 -22.00
CA ALA A 218 2.85 15.22 -21.87
C ALA A 218 4.22 14.89 -22.50
N GLU A 219 4.74 13.69 -22.30
CA GLU A 219 5.98 13.24 -22.96
C GLU A 219 5.86 13.22 -24.48
N ARG A 220 4.72 12.72 -25.04
CA ARG A 220 4.50 12.73 -26.49
C ARG A 220 4.39 14.13 -27.06
N ILE A 221 3.80 15.09 -26.34
CA ILE A 221 3.77 16.50 -26.74
C ILE A 221 5.19 17.05 -26.83
N VAL A 222 6.05 16.77 -25.84
CA VAL A 222 7.47 17.21 -25.84
C VAL A 222 8.27 16.60 -26.99
N ARG A 223 8.04 15.30 -27.29
CA ARG A 223 8.69 14.60 -28.42
C ARG A 223 8.13 15.00 -29.79
N GLY A 224 6.99 15.71 -29.81
CA GLY A 224 6.30 16.06 -31.05
C GLY A 224 5.52 14.89 -31.70
N ASP A 225 5.36 13.78 -31.00
CA ASP A 225 4.62 12.59 -31.43
C ASP A 225 3.11 12.73 -31.14
N VAL A 226 2.55 13.85 -31.60
CA VAL A 226 1.13 14.19 -31.47
C VAL A 226 0.63 14.87 -32.72
N PRO A 227 -0.71 14.87 -33.00
CA PRO A 227 -1.28 15.63 -34.09
C PRO A 227 -0.89 17.11 -34.05
N GLU A 228 -0.76 17.75 -35.24
CA GLU A 228 -0.27 19.14 -35.41
C GLU A 228 -1.01 20.14 -34.50
N ASN A 229 -2.30 19.98 -34.31
CA ASN A 229 -3.12 20.85 -33.46
C ASN A 229 -2.87 20.70 -31.96
N LEU A 230 -2.04 19.74 -31.53
CA LEU A 230 -1.70 19.47 -30.13
C LEU A 230 -0.22 19.73 -29.80
N LYS A 231 0.65 19.98 -30.78
CA LYS A 231 2.09 20.18 -30.57
C LYS A 231 2.43 21.37 -29.66
N ASP A 232 1.67 22.45 -29.77
CA ASP A 232 1.91 23.68 -28.99
C ASP A 232 1.05 23.78 -27.73
N LYS A 233 0.40 22.68 -27.35
CA LYS A 233 -0.45 22.68 -26.16
C LYS A 233 0.38 22.51 -24.88
N GLN A 234 -0.11 23.15 -23.82
CA GLN A 234 0.38 22.97 -22.47
C GLN A 234 -0.62 22.12 -21.69
N LEU A 235 -0.13 21.18 -20.92
CA LEU A 235 -0.94 20.29 -20.09
C LEU A 235 -0.68 20.57 -18.63
N TYR A 236 -1.71 21.02 -17.93
CA TYR A 236 -1.64 21.34 -16.51
C TYR A 236 -2.45 20.36 -15.69
N SER A 237 -1.89 19.84 -14.61
CA SER A 237 -2.58 19.01 -13.62
C SER A 237 -3.05 19.87 -12.47
N LEU A 238 -4.36 19.92 -12.24
CA LEU A 238 -5.00 20.70 -11.17
C LEU A 238 -4.73 20.06 -9.80
N ASP A 239 -4.17 20.82 -8.88
CA ASP A 239 -3.93 20.39 -7.51
C ASP A 239 -5.13 20.79 -6.62
N MET A 240 -6.00 19.82 -6.35
CA MET A 240 -7.18 20.00 -5.51
C MET A 240 -6.81 20.34 -4.06
N GLY A 241 -5.69 19.76 -3.56
CA GLY A 241 -5.18 20.04 -2.22
C GLY A 241 -4.76 21.50 -2.07
N ALA A 242 -4.03 22.03 -3.06
CA ALA A 242 -3.60 23.43 -3.07
C ALA A 242 -4.78 24.42 -3.17
N LEU A 243 -5.84 24.06 -3.91
CA LEU A 243 -7.04 24.88 -4.02
C LEU A 243 -7.81 25.02 -2.70
N VAL A 244 -7.84 23.95 -1.90
CA VAL A 244 -8.57 23.88 -0.62
C VAL A 244 -7.70 24.38 0.54
N ALA A 245 -6.39 24.19 0.48
CA ALA A 245 -5.46 24.56 1.56
C ALA A 245 -5.54 26.04 1.89
N GLY A 246 -5.77 26.37 3.17
CA GLY A 246 -5.86 27.74 3.67
C GLY A 246 -7.15 28.51 3.31
N ALA A 247 -8.09 27.92 2.59
CA ALA A 247 -9.40 28.53 2.35
C ALA A 247 -10.23 28.49 3.64
N LYS A 248 -10.47 29.66 4.23
CA LYS A 248 -11.26 29.79 5.49
C LYS A 248 -12.76 29.69 5.24
N TYR A 249 -13.22 30.06 4.05
CA TYR A 249 -14.62 30.09 3.66
C TYR A 249 -14.82 29.44 2.28
N LYS A 250 -16.00 28.88 2.07
CA LYS A 250 -16.43 28.25 0.80
C LYS A 250 -16.21 29.13 -0.43
N GLY A 251 -16.44 30.43 -0.31
CA GLY A 251 -16.29 31.40 -1.39
C GLY A 251 -14.86 31.54 -1.92
N GLU A 252 -13.84 31.38 -1.06
CA GLU A 252 -12.42 31.49 -1.47
C GLU A 252 -12.02 30.34 -2.43
N PHE A 253 -12.43 29.12 -2.15
CA PHE A 253 -12.21 27.98 -3.06
C PHE A 253 -12.88 28.22 -4.43
N GLU A 254 -14.13 28.67 -4.41
CA GLU A 254 -14.87 28.96 -5.65
C GLU A 254 -14.20 30.07 -6.47
N GLU A 255 -13.70 31.15 -5.82
CA GLU A 255 -12.95 32.22 -6.49
C GLU A 255 -11.64 31.71 -7.10
N ARG A 256 -10.86 30.89 -6.37
CA ARG A 256 -9.61 30.28 -6.86
C ARG A 256 -9.87 29.40 -8.09
N LEU A 257 -10.86 28.53 -8.02
CA LEU A 257 -11.25 27.67 -9.14
C LEU A 257 -11.73 28.50 -10.35
N LYS A 258 -12.56 29.52 -10.13
CA LYS A 258 -13.00 30.43 -11.20
C LYS A 258 -11.82 31.17 -11.85
N SER A 259 -10.83 31.58 -11.07
CA SER A 259 -9.61 32.23 -11.59
C SER A 259 -8.79 31.29 -12.47
N VAL A 260 -8.58 30.03 -12.04
CA VAL A 260 -7.89 29.01 -12.84
C VAL A 260 -8.64 28.76 -14.16
N ILE A 261 -9.96 28.54 -14.09
CA ILE A 261 -10.77 28.30 -15.30
C ILE A 261 -10.74 29.50 -16.25
N LYS A 262 -10.80 30.72 -15.72
CA LYS A 262 -10.71 31.92 -16.54
C LYS A 262 -9.36 32.06 -17.23
N GLU A 263 -8.28 31.72 -16.55
CA GLU A 263 -6.93 31.74 -17.13
C GLU A 263 -6.80 30.68 -18.23
N VAL A 264 -7.33 29.46 -18.02
CA VAL A 264 -7.37 28.40 -19.03
C VAL A 264 -8.21 28.82 -20.25
N THR A 265 -9.40 29.39 -20.03
CA THR A 265 -10.28 29.81 -21.15
C THR A 265 -9.70 30.99 -21.94
N ASN A 266 -9.01 31.94 -21.27
CA ASN A 266 -8.32 33.05 -21.94
C ASN A 266 -7.11 32.60 -22.78
N SER A 267 -6.64 31.39 -22.63
CA SER A 267 -5.52 30.84 -23.42
C SER A 267 -5.91 30.46 -24.86
N ASP A 268 -7.16 30.67 -25.30
CA ASP A 268 -7.68 30.26 -26.60
C ASP A 268 -7.43 28.77 -26.94
N GLY A 269 -7.60 27.93 -25.90
CA GLY A 269 -7.44 26.49 -26.01
C GLY A 269 -5.99 26.02 -26.17
N ARG A 270 -5.00 26.81 -25.84
CA ARG A 270 -3.60 26.37 -25.72
C ARG A 270 -3.35 25.50 -24.50
N ILE A 271 -4.18 25.64 -23.47
CA ILE A 271 -4.05 24.91 -22.22
C ILE A 271 -5.09 23.79 -22.17
N ILE A 272 -4.64 22.59 -21.78
CA ILE A 272 -5.48 21.45 -21.44
C ILE A 272 -5.35 21.24 -19.95
N LEU A 273 -6.47 21.17 -19.23
CA LEU A 273 -6.49 21.01 -17.77
C LEU A 273 -6.79 19.54 -17.43
N PHE A 274 -5.86 18.87 -16.78
CA PHE A 274 -6.10 17.56 -16.18
C PHE A 274 -6.67 17.73 -14.78
N ILE A 275 -7.74 17.01 -14.49
CA ILE A 275 -8.42 17.02 -13.20
C ILE A 275 -8.53 15.58 -12.73
N ASP A 276 -7.66 15.21 -11.80
CA ASP A 276 -7.75 13.91 -11.14
C ASP A 276 -8.91 13.92 -10.14
N GLU A 277 -9.52 12.75 -9.92
CA GLU A 277 -10.71 12.61 -9.08
C GLU A 277 -11.79 13.67 -9.38
N ILE A 278 -12.06 13.94 -10.66
CA ILE A 278 -12.98 15.00 -11.11
C ILE A 278 -14.38 14.92 -10.46
N HIS A 279 -14.76 13.76 -9.96
CA HIS A 279 -16.01 13.55 -9.22
C HIS A 279 -16.09 14.39 -7.94
N THR A 280 -14.95 14.74 -7.33
CA THR A 280 -14.89 15.59 -6.14
C THR A 280 -15.42 17.00 -6.42
N LEU A 281 -15.23 17.50 -7.64
CA LEU A 281 -15.78 18.78 -8.10
C LEU A 281 -17.27 18.70 -8.49
N VAL A 282 -17.75 17.52 -8.88
CA VAL A 282 -19.12 17.31 -9.40
C VAL A 282 -20.07 16.83 -8.30
N GLY A 283 -19.58 16.02 -7.37
CA GLY A 283 -20.40 15.31 -6.37
C GLY A 283 -20.57 15.99 -5.04
N ALA A 284 -19.91 17.10 -4.82
CA ALA A 284 -19.92 17.80 -3.54
C ALA A 284 -21.27 18.51 -3.17
N GLY A 285 -22.33 18.35 -3.97
CA GLY A 285 -23.62 19.03 -3.82
C GLY A 285 -24.69 18.36 -2.96
N GLY A 286 -24.39 17.28 -2.22
CA GLY A 286 -25.43 16.47 -1.52
C GLY A 286 -25.63 16.73 -0.03
N GLY A 287 -24.91 17.65 0.62
CA GLY A 287 -25.06 18.01 2.03
C GLY A 287 -25.11 19.51 2.24
N GLU A 288 -25.76 20.00 3.31
CA GLU A 288 -25.74 21.43 3.72
C GLU A 288 -24.27 21.86 3.91
N GLY A 289 -23.70 22.55 2.90
CA GLY A 289 -22.31 23.04 2.90
C GLY A 289 -21.39 22.43 1.84
N ALA A 290 -21.84 21.52 0.98
CA ALA A 290 -21.01 20.91 -0.05
C ALA A 290 -20.74 21.87 -1.24
N MET A 291 -19.51 21.76 -1.79
CA MET A 291 -19.01 22.62 -2.87
C MET A 291 -19.70 22.27 -4.20
N ASP A 292 -20.39 23.23 -4.80
CA ASP A 292 -20.98 23.06 -6.14
C ASP A 292 -20.06 23.63 -7.23
N ALA A 293 -18.85 23.08 -7.29
CA ALA A 293 -17.86 23.42 -8.30
C ALA A 293 -18.31 23.02 -9.73
N ALA A 294 -19.25 22.08 -9.82
CA ALA A 294 -19.83 21.69 -11.10
C ALA A 294 -20.49 22.86 -11.83
N ASN A 295 -21.16 23.76 -11.10
CA ASN A 295 -21.79 24.94 -11.70
C ASN A 295 -20.79 25.96 -12.25
N ILE A 296 -19.53 25.91 -11.81
CA ILE A 296 -18.45 26.75 -12.33
C ILE A 296 -17.89 26.15 -13.63
N LEU A 297 -17.74 24.81 -13.69
CA LEU A 297 -17.20 24.09 -14.86
C LEU A 297 -18.20 24.00 -16.02
N LYS A 298 -19.48 23.76 -15.72
CA LYS A 298 -20.53 23.52 -16.73
C LYS A 298 -20.62 24.61 -17.80
N PRO A 299 -20.61 25.93 -17.52
CA PRO A 299 -20.68 26.97 -18.55
C PRO A 299 -19.49 26.95 -19.51
N ALA A 300 -18.26 26.79 -19.00
CA ALA A 300 -17.04 26.76 -19.80
C ALA A 300 -16.95 25.50 -20.68
N LEU A 301 -17.34 24.33 -20.12
CA LEU A 301 -17.47 23.10 -20.87
C LEU A 301 -18.58 23.17 -21.93
N ALA A 302 -19.71 23.81 -21.60
CA ALA A 302 -20.85 23.96 -22.51
C ALA A 302 -20.50 24.79 -23.75
N ARG A 303 -19.73 25.87 -23.59
CA ARG A 303 -19.28 26.73 -24.68
C ARG A 303 -18.07 26.14 -25.45
N GLY A 304 -17.45 25.07 -24.94
CA GLY A 304 -16.25 24.48 -25.53
C GLY A 304 -14.98 25.30 -25.31
N GLU A 305 -15.02 26.23 -24.38
CA GLU A 305 -13.91 27.12 -24.01
C GLU A 305 -12.87 26.41 -23.14
N LEU A 306 -13.32 25.44 -22.33
CA LEU A 306 -12.47 24.64 -21.47
C LEU A 306 -12.18 23.29 -22.15
N ARG A 307 -10.90 22.98 -22.32
CA ARG A 307 -10.42 21.65 -22.68
C ARG A 307 -9.89 20.98 -21.43
N SER A 308 -10.47 19.84 -21.10
CA SER A 308 -10.10 19.12 -19.89
C SER A 308 -9.99 17.62 -20.11
N ILE A 309 -9.13 16.97 -19.34
CA ILE A 309 -9.05 15.52 -19.18
C ILE A 309 -9.49 15.26 -17.74
N GLY A 310 -10.51 14.42 -17.54
CA GLY A 310 -10.95 13.99 -16.22
C GLY A 310 -10.45 12.58 -15.92
N ALA A 311 -10.23 12.26 -14.64
CA ALA A 311 -10.04 10.90 -14.19
C ALA A 311 -10.98 10.60 -13.02
N THR A 312 -11.53 9.37 -12.98
CA THR A 312 -12.46 8.93 -11.93
C THR A 312 -12.59 7.40 -11.92
N THR A 313 -13.24 6.84 -10.91
CA THR A 313 -13.61 5.43 -10.90
C THR A 313 -14.96 5.18 -11.60
N LEU A 314 -15.25 3.91 -11.94
CA LEU A 314 -16.51 3.53 -12.59
C LEU A 314 -17.72 3.84 -11.71
N ASN A 315 -17.63 3.53 -10.40
CA ASN A 315 -18.70 3.78 -9.45
C ASN A 315 -19.03 5.27 -9.31
N GLU A 316 -18.00 6.11 -9.26
CA GLU A 316 -18.15 7.56 -9.14
C GLU A 316 -18.66 8.18 -10.44
N TYR A 317 -18.20 7.67 -11.59
CA TYR A 317 -18.73 8.08 -12.89
C TYR A 317 -20.25 7.84 -12.98
N GLN A 318 -20.70 6.63 -12.62
CA GLN A 318 -22.12 6.29 -12.61
C GLN A 318 -22.93 7.14 -11.63
N LYS A 319 -22.36 7.39 -10.46
CA LYS A 319 -23.03 8.15 -9.40
C LYS A 319 -23.18 9.63 -9.71
N TYR A 320 -22.18 10.27 -10.33
CA TYR A 320 -22.09 11.72 -10.47
C TYR A 320 -22.18 12.20 -11.92
N PHE A 321 -21.64 11.47 -12.91
CA PHE A 321 -21.62 11.91 -14.32
C PHE A 321 -22.81 11.41 -15.11
N GLU A 322 -23.17 10.14 -15.03
CA GLU A 322 -24.30 9.57 -15.78
C GLU A 322 -25.64 10.21 -15.39
N LYS A 323 -25.76 10.65 -14.14
CA LYS A 323 -26.96 11.36 -13.66
C LYS A 323 -27.06 12.78 -14.17
N ASP A 324 -25.95 13.41 -14.52
CA ASP A 324 -25.91 14.79 -15.06
C ASP A 324 -25.75 14.77 -16.59
N LYS A 325 -26.89 14.83 -17.28
CA LYS A 325 -26.92 14.80 -18.76
C LYS A 325 -26.15 15.93 -19.44
N ALA A 326 -25.87 17.03 -18.73
CA ALA A 326 -25.09 18.14 -19.28
C ALA A 326 -23.59 17.79 -19.31
N LEU A 327 -23.08 17.12 -18.30
CA LEU A 327 -21.70 16.64 -18.24
C LEU A 327 -21.49 15.41 -19.14
N GLU A 328 -22.40 14.43 -19.10
CA GLU A 328 -22.35 13.22 -19.94
C GLU A 328 -22.20 13.54 -21.44
N ARG A 329 -22.87 14.59 -21.91
CA ARG A 329 -22.78 15.03 -23.31
C ARG A 329 -21.48 15.74 -23.68
N ARG A 330 -20.67 16.11 -22.70
CA ARG A 330 -19.41 16.88 -22.90
C ARG A 330 -18.16 16.04 -22.77
N PHE A 331 -18.24 14.99 -21.98
CA PHE A 331 -17.13 14.04 -21.79
C PHE A 331 -17.28 12.80 -22.67
N GLN A 332 -16.15 12.26 -23.11
CA GLN A 332 -16.07 10.98 -23.79
C GLN A 332 -15.26 10.01 -22.95
N THR A 333 -15.84 8.87 -22.63
CA THR A 333 -15.22 7.85 -21.78
C THR A 333 -14.05 7.15 -22.47
N VAL A 334 -13.00 6.91 -21.68
CA VAL A 334 -11.85 6.05 -22.00
C VAL A 334 -11.69 5.10 -20.82
N MET A 335 -11.93 3.81 -21.06
CA MET A 335 -11.73 2.78 -20.03
C MET A 335 -10.25 2.54 -19.85
N VAL A 336 -9.83 2.41 -18.59
CA VAL A 336 -8.45 2.13 -18.16
C VAL A 336 -8.51 0.88 -17.33
N ASP A 337 -8.37 -0.26 -17.98
CA ASP A 337 -8.40 -1.55 -17.33
C ASP A 337 -7.07 -1.89 -16.65
N GLU A 338 -7.12 -2.84 -15.72
CA GLU A 338 -5.93 -3.41 -15.10
C GLU A 338 -5.06 -4.07 -16.18
N PRO A 339 -3.74 -3.79 -16.25
CA PRO A 339 -2.87 -4.42 -17.24
C PRO A 339 -2.76 -5.93 -16.97
N ASP A 340 -2.55 -6.71 -18.01
CA ASP A 340 -2.24 -8.13 -17.90
C ASP A 340 -0.85 -8.35 -17.27
N GLU A 341 -0.56 -9.58 -16.86
CA GLU A 341 0.69 -9.97 -16.20
C GLU A 341 1.93 -9.53 -17.00
N LEU A 342 1.95 -9.76 -18.32
CA LEU A 342 3.10 -9.43 -19.15
C LEU A 342 3.30 -7.92 -19.31
N SER A 343 2.22 -7.18 -19.46
CA SER A 343 2.25 -5.71 -19.53
C SER A 343 2.70 -5.11 -18.19
N ALA A 344 2.21 -5.65 -17.06
CA ALA A 344 2.62 -5.22 -15.73
C ALA A 344 4.11 -5.47 -15.48
N ILE A 345 4.66 -6.63 -15.86
CA ILE A 345 6.10 -6.92 -15.77
C ILE A 345 6.90 -5.91 -16.62
N SER A 346 6.42 -5.60 -17.82
CA SER A 346 7.08 -4.62 -18.70
C SER A 346 7.09 -3.22 -18.09
N ILE A 347 6.01 -2.82 -17.42
CA ILE A 347 5.92 -1.54 -16.69
C ILE A 347 6.96 -1.51 -15.55
N LEU A 348 7.04 -2.56 -14.72
CA LEU A 348 8.01 -2.62 -13.62
C LEU A 348 9.45 -2.58 -14.14
N ARG A 349 9.75 -3.30 -15.22
CA ARG A 349 11.07 -3.26 -15.87
C ARG A 349 11.46 -1.86 -16.34
N GLY A 350 10.50 -1.09 -16.84
CA GLY A 350 10.74 0.29 -17.27
C GLY A 350 10.92 1.28 -16.12
N LEU A 351 10.28 1.02 -14.98
CA LEU A 351 10.41 1.84 -13.77
C LEU A 351 11.63 1.45 -12.93
N LYS A 352 12.13 0.24 -13.09
CA LYS A 352 13.20 -0.37 -12.30
C LYS A 352 14.40 0.56 -12.08
N GLU A 353 14.96 1.15 -13.15
CA GLU A 353 16.15 2.00 -13.06
C GLU A 353 15.93 3.22 -12.14
N ARG A 354 14.72 3.80 -12.14
CA ARG A 354 14.40 4.95 -11.27
C ARG A 354 14.32 4.56 -9.80
N TYR A 355 13.70 3.42 -9.49
CA TYR A 355 13.63 2.91 -8.11
C TYR A 355 15.01 2.47 -7.62
N GLU A 356 15.84 1.84 -8.47
CA GLU A 356 17.23 1.52 -8.18
C GLU A 356 18.03 2.78 -7.81
N ASN A 357 17.85 3.87 -8.55
CA ASN A 357 18.54 5.13 -8.31
C ASN A 357 18.03 5.84 -7.04
N HIS A 358 16.73 5.79 -6.79
CA HIS A 358 16.12 6.40 -5.59
C HIS A 358 16.58 5.70 -4.32
N HIS A 359 16.47 4.36 -4.27
CA HIS A 359 16.82 3.57 -3.09
C HIS A 359 18.30 3.20 -3.04
N LYS A 360 19.04 3.42 -4.13
CA LYS A 360 20.44 3.06 -4.26
C LYS A 360 20.71 1.57 -4.04
N VAL A 361 19.83 0.73 -4.55
CA VAL A 361 19.91 -0.72 -4.53
C VAL A 361 19.70 -1.25 -5.94
N ARG A 362 20.10 -2.48 -6.21
CA ARG A 362 19.82 -3.16 -7.46
C ARG A 362 18.56 -4.01 -7.29
N ILE A 363 17.70 -4.04 -8.31
CA ILE A 363 16.49 -4.88 -8.33
C ILE A 363 16.71 -5.98 -9.37
N GLN A 364 16.61 -7.25 -8.98
CA GLN A 364 16.69 -8.36 -9.93
C GLN A 364 15.45 -8.43 -10.81
N ASP A 365 15.59 -8.97 -12.03
CA ASP A 365 14.43 -9.16 -12.92
C ASP A 365 13.40 -10.11 -12.31
N ASP A 366 13.88 -11.16 -11.64
CA ASP A 366 13.04 -12.11 -10.92
C ASP A 366 12.22 -11.44 -9.81
N ALA A 367 12.74 -10.38 -9.17
CA ALA A 367 11.99 -9.60 -8.20
C ALA A 367 10.82 -8.84 -8.86
N CYS A 368 11.01 -8.27 -10.06
CA CYS A 368 9.93 -7.62 -10.82
C CYS A 368 8.85 -8.64 -11.21
N ILE A 369 9.25 -9.81 -11.68
CA ILE A 369 8.32 -10.90 -12.02
C ILE A 369 7.57 -11.37 -10.77
N ALA A 370 8.28 -11.57 -9.65
CA ALA A 370 7.69 -11.96 -8.39
C ALA A 370 6.70 -10.91 -7.87
N ALA A 371 7.03 -9.61 -7.95
CA ALA A 371 6.16 -8.53 -7.51
C ALA A 371 4.80 -8.56 -8.24
N VAL A 372 4.80 -8.78 -9.56
CA VAL A 372 3.56 -8.89 -10.32
C VAL A 372 2.80 -10.17 -9.95
N LYS A 373 3.45 -11.34 -10.03
CA LYS A 373 2.78 -12.64 -9.79
C LYS A 373 2.25 -12.78 -8.37
N LEU A 374 3.05 -12.39 -7.38
CA LEU A 374 2.65 -12.51 -5.98
C LEU A 374 1.57 -11.47 -5.62
N SER A 375 1.64 -10.24 -6.16
CA SER A 375 0.60 -9.25 -5.93
C SER A 375 -0.73 -9.64 -6.58
N GLU A 376 -0.72 -10.17 -7.79
CA GLU A 376 -1.92 -10.64 -8.46
C GLU A 376 -2.57 -11.79 -7.68
N ARG A 377 -1.76 -12.72 -7.19
CA ARG A 377 -2.23 -13.91 -6.48
C ARG A 377 -2.68 -13.65 -5.05
N TYR A 378 -1.98 -12.79 -4.30
CA TYR A 378 -2.16 -12.64 -2.85
C TYR A 378 -2.79 -11.30 -2.41
N ILE A 379 -2.78 -10.27 -3.27
CA ILE A 379 -3.33 -8.95 -2.97
C ILE A 379 -4.53 -8.70 -3.88
N SER A 380 -5.73 -8.95 -3.36
CA SER A 380 -6.99 -8.88 -4.13
C SER A 380 -7.76 -7.57 -3.97
N ASP A 381 -7.37 -6.70 -3.04
CA ASP A 381 -8.02 -5.43 -2.73
C ASP A 381 -7.39 -4.22 -3.43
N ARG A 382 -6.33 -4.44 -4.21
CA ARG A 382 -5.62 -3.45 -5.01
C ARG A 382 -5.42 -3.95 -6.44
N PHE A 383 -5.12 -3.03 -7.36
CA PHE A 383 -5.01 -3.30 -8.79
C PHE A 383 -3.57 -3.14 -9.30
N LEU A 384 -3.23 -3.88 -10.36
CA LEU A 384 -1.99 -3.69 -11.11
C LEU A 384 -2.05 -2.40 -11.94
N PRO A 385 -0.92 -1.71 -12.17
CA PRO A 385 0.45 -2.08 -11.75
C PRO A 385 0.80 -1.59 -10.34
N ASP A 386 -0.01 -0.74 -9.71
CA ASP A 386 0.30 0.00 -8.48
C ASP A 386 0.70 -0.94 -7.32
N LYS A 387 -0.07 -2.01 -7.06
CA LYS A 387 0.25 -2.98 -6.01
C LYS A 387 1.61 -3.66 -6.20
N ALA A 388 2.05 -3.89 -7.44
CA ALA A 388 3.34 -4.51 -7.72
C ALA A 388 4.48 -3.49 -7.64
N ILE A 389 4.23 -2.24 -8.01
CA ILE A 389 5.17 -1.12 -7.84
C ILE A 389 5.42 -0.87 -6.36
N ASP A 390 4.36 -0.82 -5.54
CA ASP A 390 4.46 -0.63 -4.09
C ASP A 390 5.29 -1.75 -3.42
N LEU A 391 5.11 -3.02 -3.84
CA LEU A 391 5.93 -4.12 -3.33
C LEU A 391 7.41 -3.95 -3.67
N MET A 392 7.71 -3.54 -4.90
CA MET A 392 9.08 -3.29 -5.35
C MET A 392 9.70 -2.11 -4.58
N ASP A 393 8.94 -1.05 -4.37
CA ASP A 393 9.34 0.15 -3.63
C ASP A 393 9.64 -0.18 -2.15
N GLU A 394 8.72 -0.90 -1.48
CA GLU A 394 8.89 -1.28 -0.06
C GLU A 394 10.06 -2.26 0.11
N ALA A 395 10.23 -3.25 -0.77
CA ALA A 395 11.36 -4.17 -0.71
C ALA A 395 12.69 -3.43 -0.91
N ALA A 396 12.76 -2.50 -1.85
CA ALA A 396 13.93 -1.67 -2.07
C ALA A 396 14.21 -0.72 -0.90
N ALA A 397 13.18 -0.12 -0.30
CA ALA A 397 13.29 0.73 0.88
C ALA A 397 13.80 -0.06 2.10
N LYS A 398 13.28 -1.30 2.30
CA LYS A 398 13.72 -2.21 3.36
C LYS A 398 15.20 -2.54 3.21
N LEU A 399 15.61 -2.97 2.01
CA LEU A 399 17.00 -3.34 1.74
C LEU A 399 17.95 -2.15 1.94
N ARG A 400 17.53 -0.93 1.52
CA ARG A 400 18.27 0.31 1.81
C ARG A 400 18.43 0.54 3.30
N MET A 401 17.37 0.37 4.08
CA MET A 401 17.41 0.54 5.54
C MET A 401 18.34 -0.50 6.19
N GLU A 402 18.28 -1.77 5.77
CA GLU A 402 19.17 -2.83 6.24
C GLU A 402 20.64 -2.53 5.92
N ARG A 403 20.91 -2.01 4.74
CA ARG A 403 22.27 -1.61 4.33
C ARG A 403 22.82 -0.41 5.12
N ASP A 404 21.97 0.58 5.39
CA ASP A 404 22.37 1.81 6.10
C ASP A 404 22.45 1.60 7.62
N SER A 405 21.81 0.54 8.14
CA SER A 405 21.84 0.14 9.55
C SER A 405 22.98 -0.84 9.85
N VAL A 406 23.22 -1.03 11.13
CA VAL A 406 24.19 -2.04 11.61
C VAL A 406 23.59 -3.44 11.37
N PRO A 407 24.34 -4.42 10.82
CA PRO A 407 23.87 -5.78 10.66
C PRO A 407 23.35 -6.40 11.96
N GLU A 408 22.32 -7.24 11.88
CA GLU A 408 21.68 -7.85 13.06
C GLU A 408 22.68 -8.64 13.92
N GLU A 409 23.59 -9.38 13.27
CA GLU A 409 24.65 -10.13 13.95
C GLU A 409 25.57 -9.22 14.78
N LEU A 410 25.95 -8.05 14.24
CA LEU A 410 26.79 -7.08 14.96
C LEU A 410 26.02 -6.39 16.08
N ASP A 411 24.71 -6.12 15.87
CA ASP A 411 23.87 -5.54 16.93
C ASP A 411 23.63 -6.52 18.08
N GLU A 412 23.44 -7.83 17.79
CA GLU A 412 23.34 -8.87 18.81
C GLU A 412 24.63 -8.99 19.65
N ILE A 413 25.81 -9.01 19.00
CA ILE A 413 27.08 -9.04 19.69
C ILE A 413 27.23 -7.81 20.57
N THR A 414 26.90 -6.64 20.06
CA THR A 414 26.96 -5.36 20.80
C THR A 414 26.01 -5.34 22.00
N ARG A 415 24.80 -5.90 21.88
CA ARG A 415 23.85 -6.02 23.01
C ARG A 415 24.34 -7.00 24.08
N LYS A 416 24.82 -8.19 23.67
CA LYS A 416 25.40 -9.17 24.58
C LYS A 416 26.58 -8.58 25.36
N LEU A 417 27.48 -7.87 24.65
CA LEU A 417 28.62 -7.21 25.23
C LEU A 417 28.20 -6.18 26.28
N LYS A 418 27.22 -5.33 25.96
CA LYS A 418 26.67 -4.37 26.96
C LYS A 418 26.03 -5.07 28.17
N GLN A 419 25.32 -6.19 27.94
CA GLN A 419 24.72 -6.96 29.04
C GLN A 419 25.80 -7.52 29.97
N LEU A 420 26.87 -8.13 29.44
CA LEU A 420 27.96 -8.67 30.23
C LEU A 420 28.76 -7.57 30.93
N GLU A 421 28.95 -6.42 30.34
CA GLU A 421 29.59 -5.27 30.97
C GLU A 421 28.77 -4.76 32.19
N ILE A 422 27.41 -4.70 32.06
CA ILE A 422 26.51 -4.35 33.15
C ILE A 422 26.57 -5.40 34.24
N GLU A 423 26.56 -6.68 33.92
CA GLU A 423 26.65 -7.78 34.87
C GLU A 423 27.99 -7.76 35.59
N ARG A 424 29.10 -7.53 34.91
CA ARG A 424 30.42 -7.38 35.49
C ARG A 424 30.47 -6.23 36.53
N GLU A 425 29.89 -5.07 36.19
CA GLU A 425 29.85 -3.92 37.13
C GLU A 425 28.94 -4.19 38.35
N ALA A 426 27.88 -5.01 38.19
CA ALA A 426 27.05 -5.44 39.30
C ALA A 426 27.82 -6.39 40.25
N ILE A 427 28.50 -7.39 39.68
CA ILE A 427 29.25 -8.41 40.45
C ILE A 427 30.50 -7.82 41.12
N LYS A 428 31.12 -6.79 40.54
CA LYS A 428 32.21 -6.05 41.22
C LYS A 428 31.83 -5.55 42.61
N ARG A 429 30.56 -5.25 42.84
CA ARG A 429 30.08 -4.80 44.19
C ARG A 429 29.95 -5.96 45.17
N GLU A 430 29.89 -7.21 44.66
CA GLU A 430 29.76 -8.42 45.48
C GLU A 430 31.11 -9.11 45.75
N ASN A 431 32.24 -8.61 45.20
CA ASN A 431 33.63 -9.12 45.34
C ASN A 431 33.82 -10.59 44.94
N ASP A 432 33.06 -11.14 43.97
CA ASP A 432 33.26 -12.48 43.43
C ASP A 432 34.35 -12.48 42.34
N THR A 433 35.60 -12.73 42.73
CA THR A 433 36.76 -12.60 41.84
C THR A 433 36.80 -13.64 40.74
N ASP A 434 36.21 -14.85 40.93
CA ASP A 434 36.25 -15.93 39.96
C ASP A 434 35.22 -15.66 38.82
N LYS A 435 34.05 -15.19 39.16
CA LYS A 435 33.05 -14.77 38.17
C LYS A 435 33.48 -13.54 37.39
N ILE A 436 34.15 -12.57 38.03
CA ILE A 436 34.70 -11.41 37.33
C ILE A 436 35.72 -11.84 36.27
N ALA A 437 36.65 -12.74 36.63
CA ALA A 437 37.64 -13.25 35.69
C ALA A 437 37.04 -13.99 34.50
N GLN A 438 35.95 -14.75 34.72
CA GLN A 438 35.23 -15.43 33.64
C GLN A 438 34.53 -14.40 32.72
N LEU A 439 33.81 -13.43 33.28
CA LEU A 439 33.15 -12.36 32.54
C LEU A 439 34.13 -11.50 31.75
N ASP A 440 35.32 -11.16 32.34
CA ASP A 440 36.34 -10.42 31.60
C ASP A 440 36.87 -11.17 30.39
N LYS A 441 36.97 -12.51 30.47
CA LYS A 441 37.36 -13.36 29.34
C LYS A 441 36.27 -13.35 28.27
N ASP A 442 35.01 -13.57 28.63
CA ASP A 442 33.88 -13.59 27.72
C ASP A 442 33.70 -12.21 27.03
N ILE A 443 33.88 -11.12 27.77
CA ILE A 443 33.85 -9.75 27.22
C ILE A 443 35.01 -9.53 26.26
N ALA A 444 36.21 -10.01 26.55
CA ALA A 444 37.36 -9.88 25.63
C ALA A 444 37.13 -10.63 24.31
N GLU A 445 36.66 -11.90 24.39
CA GLU A 445 36.30 -12.67 23.20
C GLU A 445 35.23 -12.02 22.32
N LEU A 446 34.15 -11.48 22.97
CA LEU A 446 33.10 -10.79 22.26
C LEU A 446 33.56 -9.43 21.66
N LYS A 447 34.49 -8.71 22.33
CA LYS A 447 35.08 -7.48 21.79
C LYS A 447 35.95 -7.74 20.57
N ASP A 448 36.70 -8.80 20.56
CA ASP A 448 37.51 -9.19 19.41
C ASP A 448 36.59 -9.58 18.21
N GLN A 449 35.52 -10.33 18.48
CA GLN A 449 34.50 -10.66 17.48
C GLN A 449 33.82 -9.38 16.97
N GLU A 450 33.34 -8.49 17.83
CA GLU A 450 32.71 -7.22 17.44
C GLU A 450 33.64 -6.38 16.55
N SER A 451 34.92 -6.25 16.95
CA SER A 451 35.93 -5.50 16.19
C SER A 451 36.14 -6.08 14.78
N SER A 452 36.25 -7.41 14.69
CA SER A 452 36.42 -8.11 13.41
C SER A 452 35.21 -7.94 12.49
N PHE A 453 33.99 -8.15 13.02
CA PHE A 453 32.74 -7.96 12.27
C PHE A 453 32.55 -6.50 11.85
N ARG A 454 32.83 -5.55 12.72
CA ARG A 454 32.75 -4.11 12.42
C ARG A 454 33.72 -3.70 11.31
N ALA A 455 34.97 -4.15 11.36
CA ALA A 455 35.96 -3.85 10.33
C ALA A 455 35.55 -4.42 8.95
N LYS A 456 35.01 -5.66 8.93
CA LYS A 456 34.48 -6.27 7.70
C LYS A 456 33.31 -5.47 7.14
N TRP A 457 32.32 -5.12 7.98
CA TRP A 457 31.17 -4.33 7.60
C TRP A 457 31.54 -2.93 7.08
N GLU A 458 32.46 -2.22 7.75
CA GLU A 458 32.95 -0.91 7.30
C GLU A 458 33.65 -1.00 5.94
N SER A 459 34.42 -2.05 5.71
CA SER A 459 35.09 -2.31 4.42
C SER A 459 34.08 -2.55 3.30
N GLU A 460 33.09 -3.43 3.52
CA GLU A 460 32.02 -3.68 2.55
C GLU A 460 31.21 -2.39 2.29
N LYS A 461 30.85 -1.64 3.33
CA LYS A 461 30.11 -0.38 3.24
C LYS A 461 30.85 0.69 2.43
N ALA A 462 32.17 0.77 2.57
CA ALA A 462 33.00 1.71 1.80
C ALA A 462 32.97 1.38 0.29
N LEU A 463 33.08 0.10 -0.08
CA LEU A 463 33.00 -0.35 -1.48
C LEU A 463 31.62 -0.06 -2.07
N VAL A 464 30.55 -0.37 -1.33
CA VAL A 464 29.17 -0.12 -1.75
C VAL A 464 28.90 1.37 -1.95
N ASN A 465 29.36 2.23 -1.04
CA ASN A 465 29.21 3.68 -1.17
C ASN A 465 29.95 4.21 -2.41
N LYS A 466 31.11 3.65 -2.76
CA LYS A 466 31.86 4.04 -3.95
C LYS A 466 31.11 3.67 -5.24
N ILE A 467 30.57 2.44 -5.32
CA ILE A 467 29.70 2.02 -6.44
C ILE A 467 28.55 3.00 -6.64
N GLN A 468 27.96 3.50 -5.55
CA GLN A 468 26.84 4.41 -5.62
C GLN A 468 27.21 5.83 -6.06
N GLN A 469 28.35 6.32 -5.61
CA GLN A 469 28.87 7.60 -6.09
C GLN A 469 29.11 7.55 -7.60
N ASP A 470 29.70 6.46 -8.09
CA ASP A 470 29.97 6.26 -9.51
C ASP A 470 28.65 6.17 -10.32
N LYS A 471 27.63 5.46 -9.81
CA LYS A 471 26.29 5.41 -10.44
C LYS A 471 25.61 6.78 -10.51
N GLN A 472 25.68 7.58 -9.44
CA GLN A 472 25.16 8.96 -9.44
C GLN A 472 25.85 9.85 -10.48
N GLN A 473 27.17 9.70 -10.64
CA GLN A 473 27.92 10.41 -11.68
C GLN A 473 27.50 9.98 -13.09
N ILE A 474 27.24 8.69 -13.30
CA ILE A 474 26.74 8.15 -14.57
C ILE A 474 25.39 8.79 -14.92
N GLU A 475 24.47 8.90 -13.96
CA GLU A 475 23.16 9.51 -14.18
C GLU A 475 23.26 11.01 -14.54
N GLN A 476 24.09 11.76 -13.82
CA GLN A 476 24.36 13.16 -14.13
C GLN A 476 24.95 13.31 -15.54
N LEU A 477 25.91 12.46 -15.91
CA LEU A 477 26.53 12.48 -17.23
C LEU A 477 25.55 12.05 -18.34
N LYS A 478 24.67 11.09 -18.10
CA LYS A 478 23.60 10.74 -19.05
C LYS A 478 22.68 11.94 -19.32
N PHE A 479 22.26 12.63 -18.27
CA PHE A 479 21.43 13.83 -18.38
C PHE A 479 22.17 14.98 -19.13
N GLU A 480 23.48 15.17 -18.84
CA GLU A 480 24.32 16.15 -19.56
C GLU A 480 24.46 15.78 -21.04
N ALA A 481 24.59 14.48 -21.34
CA ALA A 481 24.70 14.00 -22.74
C ALA A 481 23.39 14.24 -23.51
N GLU A 482 22.22 13.96 -22.91
CA GLU A 482 20.93 14.23 -23.54
C GLU A 482 20.70 15.72 -23.77
N ARG A 483 21.12 16.56 -22.82
CA ARG A 483 21.04 18.00 -22.97
C ARG A 483 21.94 18.48 -24.10
N ALA A 484 23.19 18.02 -24.14
CA ALA A 484 24.14 18.34 -25.20
C ALA A 484 23.68 17.86 -26.59
N GLU A 485 22.98 16.71 -26.67
CA GLU A 485 22.40 16.18 -27.90
C GLU A 485 21.24 17.08 -28.40
N ARG A 486 20.40 17.59 -27.51
CA ARG A 486 19.35 18.58 -27.86
C ARG A 486 19.93 19.93 -28.32
N GLU A 487 21.06 20.32 -27.77
CA GLU A 487 21.81 21.55 -28.14
C GLU A 487 22.67 21.38 -29.42
N GLY A 488 22.71 20.13 -29.97
CA GLY A 488 23.48 19.81 -31.19
C GLY A 488 24.99 19.69 -30.99
N ASN A 489 25.45 19.59 -29.74
CA ASN A 489 26.88 19.48 -29.39
C ASN A 489 27.34 18.02 -29.38
N TYR A 490 27.48 17.42 -30.54
CA TYR A 490 27.83 15.99 -30.69
C TYR A 490 29.25 15.64 -30.20
N GLU A 491 30.16 16.59 -30.16
CA GLU A 491 31.53 16.38 -29.63
C GLU A 491 31.48 16.10 -28.13
N ARG A 492 30.66 16.88 -27.39
CA ARG A 492 30.44 16.68 -25.96
C ARG A 492 29.72 15.37 -25.67
N VAL A 493 28.74 15.00 -26.48
CA VAL A 493 28.04 13.71 -26.41
C VAL A 493 29.01 12.55 -26.58
N ALA A 494 29.91 12.61 -27.54
CA ALA A 494 30.91 11.56 -27.79
C ALA A 494 31.90 11.44 -26.62
N GLU A 495 32.39 12.56 -26.08
CA GLU A 495 33.29 12.59 -24.92
C GLU A 495 32.62 11.90 -23.71
N ILE A 496 31.35 12.21 -23.44
CA ILE A 496 30.64 11.65 -22.32
C ILE A 496 30.37 10.16 -22.53
N ARG A 497 29.74 9.77 -23.67
CA ARG A 497 29.31 8.39 -23.93
C ARG A 497 30.49 7.41 -24.07
N TYR A 498 31.54 7.77 -24.81
CA TYR A 498 32.62 6.85 -25.10
C TYR A 498 33.86 7.01 -24.18
N GLY A 499 33.96 8.13 -23.48
CA GLY A 499 35.03 8.38 -22.50
C GLY A 499 34.55 8.14 -21.06
N LYS A 500 33.82 9.10 -20.51
CA LYS A 500 33.50 9.15 -19.07
C LYS A 500 32.58 8.04 -18.60
N LEU A 501 31.51 7.74 -19.34
CA LEU A 501 30.58 6.68 -18.94
C LEU A 501 31.24 5.31 -18.97
N LYS A 502 32.07 5.04 -19.96
CA LYS A 502 32.79 3.76 -20.07
C LYS A 502 33.78 3.58 -18.93
N SER A 503 34.54 4.61 -18.54
CA SER A 503 35.51 4.50 -17.44
C SER A 503 34.80 4.23 -16.11
N LEU A 504 33.67 4.90 -15.84
CA LEU A 504 32.87 4.66 -14.63
C LEU A 504 32.26 3.26 -14.61
N ASP A 505 31.77 2.74 -15.75
CA ASP A 505 31.27 1.37 -15.85
C ASP A 505 32.37 0.32 -15.58
N ASP A 506 33.58 0.57 -16.05
CA ASP A 506 34.73 -0.32 -15.80
C ASP A 506 35.17 -0.26 -14.33
N ASP A 507 35.15 0.92 -13.71
CA ASP A 507 35.42 1.11 -12.28
C ASP A 507 34.38 0.38 -11.43
N ILE A 508 33.08 0.51 -11.72
CA ILE A 508 32.01 -0.21 -11.03
C ILE A 508 32.22 -1.73 -11.11
N LYS A 509 32.52 -2.27 -12.29
CA LYS A 509 32.79 -3.71 -12.45
C LYS A 509 34.00 -4.17 -11.64
N SER A 510 35.07 -3.35 -11.58
CA SER A 510 36.27 -3.65 -10.78
C SER A 510 35.90 -3.72 -9.28
N ILE A 511 35.14 -2.73 -8.78
CA ILE A 511 34.73 -2.67 -7.37
C ILE A 511 33.76 -3.80 -7.04
N GLN A 512 32.85 -4.16 -7.94
CA GLN A 512 31.95 -5.31 -7.77
C GLN A 512 32.71 -6.64 -7.67
N ASN A 513 33.78 -6.81 -8.45
CA ASN A 513 34.64 -7.99 -8.35
C ASN A 513 35.39 -8.03 -7.02
N GLN A 514 35.88 -6.87 -6.54
CA GLN A 514 36.48 -6.75 -5.22
C GLN A 514 35.49 -7.09 -4.12
N LEU A 515 34.26 -6.57 -4.19
CA LEU A 515 33.21 -6.86 -3.21
C LEU A 515 32.89 -8.35 -3.16
N LYS A 516 32.72 -8.99 -4.33
CA LYS A 516 32.51 -10.45 -4.40
C LYS A 516 33.65 -11.27 -3.79
N SER A 517 34.90 -10.85 -3.99
CA SER A 517 36.06 -11.53 -3.39
C SER A 517 36.18 -11.33 -1.88
N THR A 518 35.64 -10.23 -1.35
CA THR A 518 35.63 -9.91 0.09
C THR A 518 34.50 -10.66 0.82
N GLN A 519 33.41 -10.93 0.12
CA GLN A 519 32.20 -11.54 0.70
C GLN A 519 32.32 -13.05 0.91
N ASP A 520 33.13 -13.77 0.15
CA ASP A 520 33.53 -15.20 0.27
C ASP A 520 32.43 -16.11 0.92
N GLY A 521 31.20 -16.04 0.43
CA GLY A 521 30.06 -16.85 0.89
C GLY A 521 29.23 -16.28 2.06
N ASN A 522 29.72 -15.27 2.80
CA ASN A 522 28.98 -14.60 3.88
C ASN A 522 28.97 -13.09 3.68
N ALA A 523 28.08 -12.59 2.82
CA ALA A 523 27.86 -11.19 2.59
C ALA A 523 27.16 -10.55 3.79
N MET A 524 27.78 -9.51 4.39
CA MET A 524 27.14 -8.72 5.45
C MET A 524 26.17 -7.67 4.92
N ILE A 525 26.41 -7.21 3.70
CA ILE A 525 25.58 -6.20 3.03
C ILE A 525 25.03 -6.80 1.75
N ARG A 526 23.72 -6.89 1.66
CA ARG A 526 23.00 -7.27 0.42
C ARG A 526 22.74 -6.01 -0.40
N GLU A 527 22.97 -6.08 -1.70
CA GLU A 527 22.78 -4.95 -2.62
C GLU A 527 21.62 -5.14 -3.58
N GLU A 528 21.09 -6.35 -3.69
CA GLU A 528 20.12 -6.74 -4.69
C GLU A 528 18.81 -7.18 -4.04
N VAL A 529 17.70 -6.57 -4.50
CA VAL A 529 16.34 -7.01 -4.18
C VAL A 529 16.05 -8.27 -4.99
N THR A 530 15.68 -9.33 -4.30
CA THR A 530 15.39 -10.65 -4.86
C THR A 530 13.88 -10.96 -4.82
N ALA A 531 13.48 -12.05 -5.45
CA ALA A 531 12.10 -12.57 -5.35
C ALA A 531 11.71 -12.90 -3.90
N ASP A 532 12.68 -13.32 -3.06
CA ASP A 532 12.44 -13.64 -1.64
C ASP A 532 12.13 -12.38 -0.82
N ASP A 533 12.80 -11.25 -1.10
CA ASP A 533 12.50 -9.98 -0.44
C ASP A 533 11.08 -9.50 -0.77
N ILE A 534 10.66 -9.64 -2.02
CA ILE A 534 9.27 -9.37 -2.44
C ILE A 534 8.29 -10.29 -1.70
N ALA A 535 8.59 -11.60 -1.64
CA ALA A 535 7.76 -12.57 -0.94
C ALA A 535 7.63 -12.24 0.56
N GLU A 536 8.68 -11.71 1.18
CA GLU A 536 8.64 -11.27 2.57
C GLU A 536 7.72 -10.04 2.77
N VAL A 537 7.78 -9.06 1.87
CA VAL A 537 6.87 -7.90 1.92
C VAL A 537 5.42 -8.35 1.75
N VAL A 538 5.15 -9.23 0.77
CA VAL A 538 3.81 -9.82 0.58
C VAL A 538 3.35 -10.56 1.84
N SER A 539 4.24 -11.32 2.48
CA SER A 539 3.95 -12.03 3.72
C SER A 539 3.55 -11.07 4.85
N ARG A 540 4.22 -9.93 4.93
CA ARG A 540 3.93 -8.89 5.94
C ARG A 540 2.57 -8.23 5.69
N TRP A 541 2.22 -7.93 4.44
CA TRP A 541 0.96 -7.28 4.08
C TRP A 541 -0.24 -8.19 4.24
N THR A 542 -0.08 -9.46 3.85
CA THR A 542 -1.19 -10.42 3.81
C THR A 542 -1.29 -11.30 5.04
N GLY A 543 -0.23 -11.37 5.85
CA GLY A 543 -0.10 -12.32 6.95
C GLY A 543 0.16 -13.76 6.48
N ILE A 544 0.41 -13.99 5.19
CA ILE A 544 0.63 -15.31 4.59
C ILE A 544 2.14 -15.59 4.54
N PRO A 545 2.66 -16.70 5.03
CA PRO A 545 4.09 -17.00 5.03
C PRO A 545 4.61 -17.39 3.63
N VAL A 546 4.53 -16.46 2.68
CA VAL A 546 4.85 -16.68 1.25
C VAL A 546 6.29 -17.14 1.04
N THR A 547 7.24 -16.63 1.81
CA THR A 547 8.66 -16.97 1.74
C THR A 547 8.91 -18.45 1.97
N ARG A 548 8.24 -19.04 2.97
CA ARG A 548 8.31 -20.48 3.25
C ARG A 548 7.62 -21.33 2.20
N MET A 549 6.63 -20.75 1.51
CA MET A 549 5.88 -21.44 0.46
C MET A 549 6.68 -21.56 -0.84
N MET A 550 7.57 -20.61 -1.17
CA MET A 550 8.31 -20.61 -2.44
C MET A 550 9.45 -21.63 -2.50
N GLN A 551 10.21 -21.83 -1.42
CA GLN A 551 11.39 -22.70 -1.41
C GLN A 551 11.08 -24.20 -1.26
N SER A 552 9.93 -24.53 -0.66
CA SER A 552 9.60 -25.94 -0.34
C SER A 552 8.29 -26.43 -0.97
N GLU A 553 7.60 -25.61 -1.76
CA GLU A 553 6.26 -25.97 -2.26
C GLU A 553 6.25 -27.26 -3.08
N ARG A 554 7.23 -27.48 -3.95
CA ARG A 554 7.31 -28.71 -4.74
C ARG A 554 7.58 -29.95 -3.90
N GLU A 555 8.56 -29.90 -3.00
CA GLU A 555 8.91 -31.03 -2.13
C GLU A 555 7.78 -31.30 -1.12
N LYS A 556 7.27 -30.25 -0.46
CA LYS A 556 6.15 -30.39 0.46
C LYS A 556 4.91 -31.01 -0.20
N LEU A 557 4.51 -30.54 -1.38
CA LEU A 557 3.35 -31.09 -2.08
C LEU A 557 3.54 -32.55 -2.48
N LEU A 558 4.77 -33.00 -2.74
CA LEU A 558 5.08 -34.42 -2.99
C LEU A 558 4.92 -35.27 -1.73
N HIS A 559 5.29 -34.75 -0.55
CA HIS A 559 5.20 -35.42 0.75
C HIS A 559 3.94 -35.12 1.55
N LEU A 560 2.94 -34.41 0.95
CA LEU A 560 1.72 -33.99 1.61
C LEU A 560 0.96 -35.13 2.27
N GLU A 561 0.89 -36.28 1.66
CA GLU A 561 0.20 -37.47 2.23
C GLU A 561 0.89 -37.96 3.51
N GLU A 562 2.20 -38.07 3.51
CA GLU A 562 2.99 -38.50 4.67
C GLU A 562 2.80 -37.57 5.86
N GLU A 563 2.84 -36.26 5.59
CA GLU A 563 2.66 -35.26 6.63
C GLU A 563 1.23 -35.21 7.20
N LEU A 564 0.23 -35.37 6.34
CA LEU A 564 -1.15 -35.47 6.82
C LEU A 564 -1.40 -36.70 7.66
N HIS A 565 -0.73 -37.83 7.35
CA HIS A 565 -0.76 -39.08 8.14
C HIS A 565 -0.11 -38.92 9.53
N ASN A 566 0.86 -38.02 9.70
CA ASN A 566 1.45 -37.74 11.00
C ASN A 566 0.42 -37.19 12.01
N ARG A 567 -0.69 -36.62 11.53
CA ARG A 567 -1.73 -35.99 12.35
C ARG A 567 -3.09 -36.71 12.26
N VAL A 568 -3.41 -37.28 11.11
CA VAL A 568 -4.69 -37.96 10.86
C VAL A 568 -4.41 -39.46 10.65
N ILE A 569 -4.90 -40.26 11.57
CA ILE A 569 -4.70 -41.73 11.53
C ILE A 569 -5.78 -42.38 10.67
N GLY A 570 -5.39 -43.34 9.87
CA GLY A 570 -6.26 -43.97 8.90
C GLY A 570 -6.70 -43.03 7.77
N GLN A 571 -7.85 -43.27 7.18
CA GLN A 571 -8.46 -42.37 6.17
C GLN A 571 -7.61 -42.16 4.90
N ASP A 572 -6.89 -43.21 4.44
CA ASP A 572 -5.94 -43.12 3.32
C ASP A 572 -6.59 -42.58 2.04
N GLU A 573 -7.86 -43.00 1.75
CA GLU A 573 -8.60 -42.49 0.59
C GLU A 573 -8.83 -40.97 0.69
N ALA A 574 -9.19 -40.48 1.89
CA ALA A 574 -9.45 -39.06 2.13
C ALA A 574 -8.16 -38.24 1.96
N ILE A 575 -7.07 -38.66 2.56
CA ILE A 575 -5.77 -38.02 2.51
C ILE A 575 -5.25 -37.98 1.07
N ARG A 576 -5.35 -39.09 0.33
CA ARG A 576 -4.94 -39.14 -1.07
C ARG A 576 -5.75 -38.21 -1.95
N ALA A 577 -7.10 -38.24 -1.86
CA ALA A 577 -7.97 -37.44 -2.65
C ALA A 577 -7.75 -35.93 -2.42
N VAL A 578 -7.58 -35.53 -1.15
CA VAL A 578 -7.25 -34.12 -0.80
C VAL A 578 -5.89 -33.71 -1.36
N SER A 579 -4.87 -34.57 -1.19
CA SER A 579 -3.51 -34.30 -1.69
C SER A 579 -3.46 -34.18 -3.21
N ASP A 580 -4.16 -35.03 -3.94
CA ASP A 580 -4.22 -35.01 -5.40
C ASP A 580 -4.95 -33.75 -5.91
N ALA A 581 -6.03 -33.35 -5.27
CA ALA A 581 -6.76 -32.12 -5.64
C ALA A 581 -5.91 -30.86 -5.42
N VAL A 582 -5.20 -30.79 -4.30
CA VAL A 582 -4.27 -29.69 -4.02
C VAL A 582 -3.12 -29.67 -5.03
N ARG A 583 -2.55 -30.85 -5.36
CA ARG A 583 -1.47 -30.97 -6.37
C ARG A 583 -1.96 -30.51 -7.75
N ARG A 584 -3.16 -30.92 -8.20
CA ARG A 584 -3.75 -30.49 -9.49
C ARG A 584 -3.90 -28.97 -9.56
N SER A 585 -4.44 -28.37 -8.51
CA SER A 585 -4.61 -26.92 -8.45
C SER A 585 -3.27 -26.17 -8.50
N ARG A 586 -2.28 -26.65 -7.73
CA ARG A 586 -0.95 -26.02 -7.70
C ARG A 586 -0.14 -26.21 -8.97
N ALA A 587 -0.38 -27.29 -9.70
CA ALA A 587 0.21 -27.53 -11.02
C ALA A 587 -0.45 -26.70 -12.13
N GLY A 588 -1.47 -25.89 -11.84
CA GLY A 588 -2.19 -25.08 -12.85
C GLY A 588 -3.10 -25.91 -13.76
N LEU A 589 -3.46 -27.14 -13.36
CA LEU A 589 -4.29 -28.05 -14.13
C LEU A 589 -5.79 -27.94 -13.79
N GLN A 590 -6.17 -26.89 -13.07
CA GLN A 590 -7.55 -26.61 -12.67
C GLN A 590 -7.99 -25.24 -13.20
N ASP A 591 -9.32 -25.03 -13.34
CA ASP A 591 -9.87 -23.73 -13.75
C ASP A 591 -9.46 -22.63 -12.75
N PRO A 592 -8.73 -21.58 -13.20
CA PRO A 592 -8.26 -20.50 -12.33
C PRO A 592 -9.40 -19.65 -11.74
N LYS A 593 -10.63 -19.84 -12.19
CA LYS A 593 -11.80 -19.14 -11.64
C LYS A 593 -12.36 -19.81 -10.39
N ARG A 594 -12.06 -21.08 -10.13
CA ARG A 594 -12.62 -21.87 -9.03
C ARG A 594 -11.73 -21.81 -7.77
N PRO A 595 -12.27 -22.16 -6.56
CA PRO A 595 -11.45 -22.41 -5.38
C PRO A 595 -10.38 -23.46 -5.61
N ILE A 596 -9.31 -23.49 -4.77
CA ILE A 596 -8.22 -24.48 -4.87
C ILE A 596 -8.76 -25.92 -4.90
N ALA A 597 -9.74 -26.22 -4.04
CA ALA A 597 -10.45 -27.48 -4.01
C ALA A 597 -11.76 -27.35 -3.22
N SER A 598 -12.68 -28.24 -3.48
CA SER A 598 -13.97 -28.35 -2.79
C SER A 598 -14.31 -29.80 -2.45
N PHE A 599 -14.59 -30.07 -1.17
CA PHE A 599 -14.80 -31.42 -0.66
C PHE A 599 -16.08 -31.53 0.15
N ILE A 600 -16.75 -32.71 0.07
CA ILE A 600 -17.73 -33.16 1.03
C ILE A 600 -17.17 -34.36 1.78
N PHE A 601 -17.05 -34.24 3.11
CA PHE A 601 -16.63 -35.32 4.01
C PHE A 601 -17.83 -35.94 4.67
N LEU A 602 -18.13 -37.20 4.34
CA LEU A 602 -19.21 -38.00 4.88
C LEU A 602 -18.65 -38.97 5.93
N GLY A 603 -19.42 -39.26 6.99
CA GLY A 603 -18.99 -40.23 7.97
C GLY A 603 -19.47 -39.94 9.37
N THR A 604 -19.24 -40.87 10.30
CA THR A 604 -19.64 -40.79 11.70
C THR A 604 -18.88 -39.65 12.43
N THR A 605 -19.32 -39.34 13.62
CA THR A 605 -18.65 -38.34 14.46
C THR A 605 -17.32 -38.91 14.98
N GLY A 606 -16.28 -38.10 15.12
CA GLY A 606 -14.98 -38.50 15.73
C GLY A 606 -14.06 -39.34 14.86
N VAL A 607 -14.27 -39.40 13.52
CA VAL A 607 -13.43 -40.17 12.58
C VAL A 607 -12.29 -39.35 11.95
N GLY A 608 -12.16 -38.04 12.33
CA GLY A 608 -11.07 -37.21 11.87
C GLY A 608 -11.41 -36.16 10.80
N LYS A 609 -12.70 -35.96 10.41
CA LYS A 609 -13.10 -34.98 9.38
C LYS A 609 -12.59 -33.57 9.64
N THR A 610 -12.84 -33.03 10.83
CA THR A 610 -12.39 -31.69 11.23
C THR A 610 -10.88 -31.63 11.46
N GLU A 611 -10.27 -32.73 11.90
CA GLU A 611 -8.84 -32.81 12.13
C GLU A 611 -8.04 -32.78 10.80
N LEU A 612 -8.54 -33.45 9.75
CA LEU A 612 -7.95 -33.35 8.42
C LEU A 612 -8.01 -31.91 7.88
N ALA A 613 -9.11 -31.18 8.11
CA ALA A 613 -9.21 -29.78 7.72
C ALA A 613 -8.20 -28.89 8.45
N LYS A 614 -7.97 -29.13 9.76
CA LYS A 614 -6.95 -28.45 10.56
C LYS A 614 -5.54 -28.80 10.12
N ALA A 615 -5.25 -30.07 9.91
CA ALA A 615 -3.96 -30.55 9.43
C ALA A 615 -3.61 -29.93 8.07
N LEU A 616 -4.60 -29.83 7.19
CA LEU A 616 -4.44 -29.21 5.89
C LEU A 616 -4.16 -27.70 6.00
N ALA A 617 -4.85 -26.98 6.90
CA ALA A 617 -4.60 -25.57 7.17
C ALA A 617 -3.19 -25.34 7.72
N GLU A 618 -2.78 -26.13 8.71
CA GLU A 618 -1.43 -26.07 9.30
C GLU A 618 -0.34 -26.33 8.26
N TYR A 619 -0.53 -27.36 7.44
CA TYR A 619 0.49 -27.75 6.47
C TYR A 619 0.63 -26.77 5.30
N LEU A 620 -0.50 -26.36 4.72
CA LEU A 620 -0.51 -25.46 3.56
C LEU A 620 -0.25 -24.00 3.91
N PHE A 621 -0.70 -23.56 5.10
CA PHE A 621 -0.66 -22.15 5.51
C PHE A 621 0.20 -21.93 6.76
N ASN A 622 0.88 -22.98 7.27
CA ASN A 622 1.73 -22.97 8.48
C ASN A 622 1.03 -22.48 9.78
N ASP A 623 -0.29 -22.47 9.80
CA ASP A 623 -1.07 -22.03 10.95
C ASP A 623 -2.45 -22.69 10.93
N GLU A 624 -2.78 -23.47 11.95
CA GLU A 624 -4.12 -24.07 12.05
C GLU A 624 -5.24 -23.04 12.24
N THR A 625 -4.91 -21.80 12.66
CA THR A 625 -5.87 -20.70 12.76
C THR A 625 -6.30 -20.15 11.39
N MET A 626 -5.60 -20.53 10.30
CA MET A 626 -6.01 -20.24 8.92
C MET A 626 -7.17 -21.14 8.47
N MET A 627 -7.96 -21.62 9.40
CA MET A 627 -9.23 -22.30 9.16
C MET A 627 -10.39 -21.46 9.71
N THR A 628 -11.36 -21.16 8.83
CA THR A 628 -12.64 -20.55 9.22
C THR A 628 -13.69 -21.64 9.33
N ARG A 629 -14.18 -21.89 10.54
CA ARG A 629 -15.26 -22.89 10.79
C ARG A 629 -16.60 -22.18 10.92
N ILE A 630 -17.58 -22.63 10.16
CA ILE A 630 -18.97 -22.15 10.19
C ILE A 630 -19.88 -23.34 10.44
N ASP A 631 -20.59 -23.35 11.57
CA ASP A 631 -21.53 -24.40 11.93
C ASP A 631 -22.88 -24.15 11.27
N MET A 632 -23.29 -25.01 10.37
CA MET A 632 -24.52 -24.86 9.61
C MET A 632 -25.78 -25.07 10.44
N SER A 633 -25.65 -25.61 11.64
CA SER A 633 -26.79 -25.68 12.60
C SER A 633 -27.31 -24.30 13.04
N GLU A 634 -26.45 -23.25 12.94
CA GLU A 634 -26.84 -21.85 13.19
C GLU A 634 -27.54 -21.19 12.00
N TYR A 635 -27.57 -21.83 10.83
CA TYR A 635 -28.05 -21.27 9.56
C TYR A 635 -29.23 -22.07 8.97
N GLN A 636 -30.07 -22.59 9.84
CA GLN A 636 -31.27 -23.34 9.44
C GLN A 636 -32.40 -22.43 8.96
N GLU A 637 -32.45 -21.20 9.44
CA GLU A 637 -33.52 -20.25 9.12
C GLU A 637 -33.06 -19.26 8.02
N LYS A 638 -34.02 -18.82 7.20
CA LYS A 638 -33.73 -17.88 6.08
C LYS A 638 -33.07 -16.59 6.54
N PHE A 639 -33.46 -16.04 7.68
CA PHE A 639 -32.83 -14.81 8.21
C PHE A 639 -31.37 -15.01 8.65
N SER A 640 -31.01 -16.20 9.08
CA SER A 640 -29.64 -16.51 9.48
C SER A 640 -28.70 -16.50 8.28
N VAL A 641 -29.20 -16.82 7.06
CA VAL A 641 -28.38 -16.85 5.82
C VAL A 641 -27.79 -15.47 5.50
N SER A 642 -28.53 -14.38 5.79
CA SER A 642 -28.03 -13.03 5.59
C SER A 642 -26.79 -12.69 6.44
N ARG A 643 -26.58 -13.40 7.56
CA ARG A 643 -25.37 -13.23 8.38
C ARG A 643 -24.09 -13.69 7.66
N LEU A 644 -24.19 -14.59 6.66
CA LEU A 644 -23.03 -15.05 5.88
C LEU A 644 -22.50 -13.96 4.94
N ILE A 645 -23.42 -13.19 4.31
CA ILE A 645 -23.07 -12.19 3.27
C ILE A 645 -23.30 -10.73 3.73
N GLY A 646 -23.86 -10.54 4.93
CA GLY A 646 -24.23 -9.24 5.50
C GLY A 646 -25.74 -8.97 5.42
N ALA A 647 -26.24 -8.10 6.31
CA ALA A 647 -27.63 -7.68 6.31
C ALA A 647 -27.95 -6.73 5.15
N PRO A 648 -29.16 -6.77 4.56
CA PRO A 648 -29.58 -5.81 3.56
C PRO A 648 -29.66 -4.37 4.11
N PRO A 649 -29.58 -3.33 3.25
CA PRO A 649 -29.74 -1.95 3.68
C PRO A 649 -31.03 -1.72 4.47
N GLY A 650 -30.93 -1.06 5.63
CA GLY A 650 -32.04 -0.76 6.52
C GLY A 650 -32.34 -1.80 7.60
N TYR A 651 -31.61 -2.90 7.63
CA TYR A 651 -31.72 -3.90 8.71
C TYR A 651 -30.62 -3.73 9.77
N VAL A 652 -30.89 -4.15 11.01
CA VAL A 652 -29.90 -4.15 12.09
C VAL A 652 -28.73 -5.05 11.73
N GLY A 653 -27.49 -4.56 11.90
CA GLY A 653 -26.26 -5.27 11.53
C GLY A 653 -25.76 -5.01 10.09
N TYR A 654 -26.35 -4.07 9.35
CA TYR A 654 -25.85 -3.69 7.99
C TYR A 654 -24.38 -3.26 7.99
N ASP A 655 -23.93 -2.59 9.05
CA ASP A 655 -22.54 -2.10 9.16
C ASP A 655 -21.53 -3.20 9.51
N GLU A 656 -21.95 -4.33 10.07
CA GLU A 656 -21.07 -5.38 10.59
C GLU A 656 -20.46 -6.28 9.49
N GLY A 657 -20.99 -6.26 8.26
CA GLY A 657 -20.54 -7.16 7.19
C GLY A 657 -20.96 -8.62 7.39
N GLY A 658 -20.77 -9.47 6.39
CA GLY A 658 -21.10 -10.89 6.48
C GLY A 658 -20.00 -11.72 7.14
N GLN A 659 -20.35 -12.71 7.97
CA GLN A 659 -19.37 -13.55 8.68
C GLN A 659 -18.46 -14.32 7.71
N LEU A 660 -19.02 -14.93 6.67
CA LEU A 660 -18.25 -15.65 5.66
C LEU A 660 -17.40 -14.69 4.81
N THR A 661 -18.03 -13.63 4.29
CA THR A 661 -17.36 -12.68 3.40
C THR A 661 -16.24 -11.91 4.12
N GLU A 662 -16.45 -11.50 5.36
CA GLU A 662 -15.46 -10.78 6.15
C GLU A 662 -14.31 -11.71 6.62
N ALA A 663 -14.60 -12.97 6.98
CA ALA A 663 -13.59 -13.95 7.34
C ALA A 663 -12.63 -14.23 6.18
N VAL A 664 -13.16 -14.48 4.97
CA VAL A 664 -12.35 -14.75 3.78
C VAL A 664 -11.65 -13.49 3.28
N ARG A 665 -12.26 -12.31 3.39
CA ARG A 665 -11.61 -11.04 3.06
C ARG A 665 -10.38 -10.79 3.93
N ARG A 666 -10.44 -11.13 5.23
CA ARG A 666 -9.30 -11.01 6.16
C ARG A 666 -8.28 -12.12 6.00
N LYS A 667 -8.71 -13.33 5.60
CA LYS A 667 -7.87 -14.51 5.42
C LYS A 667 -8.15 -15.12 4.04
N PRO A 668 -7.70 -14.50 2.94
CA PRO A 668 -8.00 -14.95 1.58
C PRO A 668 -7.33 -16.30 1.24
N TYR A 669 -6.34 -16.71 2.03
CA TYR A 669 -5.69 -18.02 2.00
C TYR A 669 -6.08 -18.79 3.25
N SER A 670 -7.10 -19.62 3.14
CA SER A 670 -7.63 -20.35 4.29
C SER A 670 -8.42 -21.59 3.88
N VAL A 671 -8.61 -22.49 4.84
CA VAL A 671 -9.59 -23.55 4.75
C VAL A 671 -10.92 -23.01 5.30
N VAL A 672 -11.97 -23.10 4.49
CA VAL A 672 -13.35 -22.75 4.94
C VAL A 672 -14.08 -24.06 5.18
N LEU A 673 -14.39 -24.31 6.46
CA LEU A 673 -15.08 -25.52 6.90
C LEU A 673 -16.54 -25.22 7.22
N PHE A 674 -17.45 -25.77 6.44
CA PHE A 674 -18.88 -25.78 6.72
C PHE A 674 -19.25 -27.09 7.42
N ASP A 675 -19.52 -27.00 8.73
CA ASP A 675 -19.81 -28.18 9.53
C ASP A 675 -21.33 -28.48 9.52
N GLU A 676 -21.69 -29.76 9.39
CA GLU A 676 -23.06 -30.25 9.33
C GLU A 676 -23.92 -29.61 8.21
N ILE A 677 -23.38 -29.63 6.97
CA ILE A 677 -23.98 -28.96 5.80
C ILE A 677 -25.44 -29.39 5.51
N GLU A 678 -25.84 -30.60 5.91
CA GLU A 678 -27.20 -31.11 5.77
C GLU A 678 -28.23 -30.32 6.58
N LYS A 679 -27.82 -29.57 7.59
CA LYS A 679 -28.68 -28.70 8.41
C LYS A 679 -28.89 -27.31 7.83
N ALA A 680 -28.14 -26.92 6.82
CA ALA A 680 -28.19 -25.60 6.22
C ALA A 680 -29.52 -25.32 5.51
N HIS A 681 -30.01 -24.08 5.61
CA HIS A 681 -31.12 -23.62 4.79
C HIS A 681 -30.80 -23.73 3.28
N PRO A 682 -31.78 -24.06 2.42
CA PRO A 682 -31.56 -24.17 0.96
C PRO A 682 -30.89 -22.96 0.31
N ASP A 683 -31.07 -21.74 0.82
CA ASP A 683 -30.43 -20.53 0.28
C ASP A 683 -28.91 -20.49 0.52
N VAL A 684 -28.39 -21.21 1.50
CA VAL A 684 -26.93 -21.35 1.71
C VAL A 684 -26.29 -22.05 0.51
N PHE A 685 -26.94 -23.08 -0.04
CA PHE A 685 -26.44 -23.76 -1.24
C PHE A 685 -26.39 -22.81 -2.46
N ASN A 686 -27.34 -21.88 -2.59
CA ASN A 686 -27.33 -20.89 -3.66
C ASN A 686 -26.12 -19.94 -3.55
N ILE A 687 -25.75 -19.53 -2.34
CA ILE A 687 -24.54 -18.72 -2.08
C ILE A 687 -23.27 -19.53 -2.42
N LEU A 688 -23.20 -20.77 -1.96
CA LEU A 688 -22.06 -21.64 -2.21
C LEU A 688 -21.91 -22.01 -3.68
N LEU A 689 -22.99 -22.11 -4.47
CA LEU A 689 -22.89 -22.30 -5.91
C LEU A 689 -22.08 -21.18 -6.60
N GLN A 690 -22.32 -19.92 -6.20
CA GLN A 690 -21.56 -18.80 -6.74
C GLN A 690 -20.07 -18.90 -6.38
N VAL A 691 -19.76 -19.33 -5.16
CA VAL A 691 -18.36 -19.53 -4.72
C VAL A 691 -17.70 -20.65 -5.51
N LEU A 692 -18.39 -21.78 -5.71
CA LEU A 692 -17.85 -22.96 -6.40
C LEU A 692 -17.68 -22.75 -7.91
N ASP A 693 -18.53 -21.95 -8.57
CA ASP A 693 -18.47 -21.70 -10.01
C ASP A 693 -17.50 -20.56 -10.35
N ASP A 694 -17.62 -19.42 -9.67
CA ASP A 694 -16.91 -18.19 -10.01
C ASP A 694 -15.71 -17.90 -9.09
N GLY A 695 -15.56 -18.64 -7.98
CA GLY A 695 -14.53 -18.39 -6.96
C GLY A 695 -14.65 -17.00 -6.32
N ARG A 696 -15.85 -16.42 -6.30
CA ARG A 696 -16.12 -15.10 -5.73
C ARG A 696 -17.51 -15.04 -5.11
N LEU A 697 -17.68 -14.14 -4.15
CA LEU A 697 -18.96 -13.88 -3.52
C LEU A 697 -19.12 -12.37 -3.29
N THR A 698 -20.24 -11.81 -3.72
CA THR A 698 -20.53 -10.38 -3.50
C THR A 698 -21.31 -10.22 -2.21
N ASP A 699 -20.82 -9.37 -1.31
CA ASP A 699 -21.52 -9.04 -0.06
C ASP A 699 -22.68 -8.05 -0.31
N ASN A 700 -23.52 -7.84 0.71
CA ASN A 700 -24.64 -6.91 0.60
C ASN A 700 -24.25 -5.42 0.52
N LYS A 701 -22.97 -5.10 0.68
CA LYS A 701 -22.39 -3.76 0.41
C LYS A 701 -21.88 -3.61 -1.03
N GLY A 702 -22.06 -4.63 -1.87
CA GLY A 702 -21.57 -4.64 -3.25
C GLY A 702 -20.09 -4.97 -3.41
N ARG A 703 -19.38 -5.37 -2.34
CA ARG A 703 -17.96 -5.72 -2.41
C ARG A 703 -17.81 -7.18 -2.79
N THR A 704 -16.97 -7.45 -3.78
CA THR A 704 -16.65 -8.80 -4.22
C THR A 704 -15.49 -9.39 -3.41
N VAL A 705 -15.73 -10.54 -2.78
CA VAL A 705 -14.73 -11.29 -2.00
C VAL A 705 -14.22 -12.46 -2.83
N ASN A 706 -12.91 -12.63 -2.89
CA ASN A 706 -12.22 -13.64 -3.69
C ASN A 706 -12.01 -14.93 -2.89
N PHE A 707 -12.54 -16.04 -3.39
CA PHE A 707 -12.42 -17.39 -2.82
C PHE A 707 -11.47 -18.30 -3.61
N LYS A 708 -10.83 -17.83 -4.67
CA LYS A 708 -9.98 -18.67 -5.55
C LYS A 708 -8.80 -19.31 -4.82
N ASN A 709 -8.37 -18.70 -3.72
CA ASN A 709 -7.26 -19.18 -2.91
C ASN A 709 -7.71 -19.92 -1.66
N THR A 710 -8.99 -20.28 -1.55
CA THR A 710 -9.52 -21.05 -0.41
C THR A 710 -9.72 -22.51 -0.77
N ILE A 711 -9.70 -23.36 0.26
CA ILE A 711 -10.13 -24.75 0.19
C ILE A 711 -11.46 -24.85 0.91
N ILE A 712 -12.49 -25.32 0.22
CA ILE A 712 -13.83 -25.45 0.75
C ILE A 712 -14.04 -26.88 1.22
N ILE A 713 -14.31 -27.07 2.50
CA ILE A 713 -14.60 -28.38 3.10
C ILE A 713 -15.98 -28.32 3.73
N MET A 714 -16.84 -29.24 3.37
CA MET A 714 -18.16 -29.43 3.97
C MET A 714 -18.20 -30.77 4.70
N THR A 715 -18.60 -30.80 5.95
CA THR A 715 -18.80 -32.07 6.66
C THR A 715 -20.28 -32.43 6.76
N SER A 716 -20.55 -33.69 6.71
CA SER A 716 -21.91 -34.20 6.92
C SER A 716 -21.90 -35.50 7.71
N ASN A 717 -22.91 -35.66 8.59
CA ASN A 717 -23.18 -36.88 9.34
C ASN A 717 -24.26 -37.73 8.69
N LEU A 718 -24.64 -37.39 7.44
CA LEU A 718 -25.65 -38.13 6.69
C LEU A 718 -25.25 -39.60 6.51
N GLY A 719 -26.17 -40.52 6.79
CA GLY A 719 -25.91 -41.96 6.67
C GLY A 719 -25.06 -42.57 7.78
N SER A 720 -24.71 -41.82 8.86
CA SER A 720 -23.84 -42.30 9.93
C SER A 720 -24.37 -43.57 10.61
N GLN A 721 -25.69 -43.64 10.88
CA GLN A 721 -26.29 -44.86 11.43
C GLN A 721 -26.16 -46.07 10.48
N TYR A 722 -26.31 -45.85 9.18
CA TYR A 722 -26.16 -46.89 8.18
C TYR A 722 -24.72 -47.35 8.10
N ILE A 723 -23.75 -46.41 8.07
CA ILE A 723 -22.33 -46.72 8.11
C ILE A 723 -21.96 -47.59 9.31
N GLN A 724 -22.38 -47.18 10.53
CA GLN A 724 -22.14 -47.96 11.75
C GLN A 724 -22.71 -49.37 11.70
N GLY A 725 -23.97 -49.51 11.26
CA GLY A 725 -24.63 -50.82 11.17
C GLY A 725 -23.89 -51.77 10.23
N GLN A 726 -23.33 -51.28 9.12
CA GLN A 726 -22.61 -52.13 8.15
C GLN A 726 -21.19 -52.50 8.61
N PHE A 727 -20.57 -51.63 9.43
CA PHE A 727 -19.24 -51.88 9.95
C PHE A 727 -19.19 -52.68 11.24
N THR A 728 -20.36 -52.99 11.85
CA THR A 728 -20.46 -53.88 13.01
C THR A 728 -20.32 -55.34 12.56
N GLY A 729 -19.22 -56.02 12.93
CA GLY A 729 -18.96 -57.45 12.59
C GLY A 729 -18.24 -57.71 11.26
N ILE A 730 -17.57 -56.70 10.67
CA ILE A 730 -16.74 -56.86 9.48
C ILE A 730 -15.57 -57.83 9.71
N THR A 731 -15.36 -58.73 8.74
CA THR A 731 -14.15 -59.56 8.61
C THR A 731 -13.21 -59.01 7.54
N PRO A 732 -11.89 -59.22 7.64
CA PRO A 732 -10.92 -58.75 6.64
C PRO A 732 -11.26 -59.14 5.19
N GLN A 733 -11.96 -60.26 5.02
CA GLN A 733 -12.34 -60.81 3.71
C GLN A 733 -13.53 -60.09 3.05
N ASN A 734 -14.39 -59.43 3.82
CA ASN A 734 -15.59 -58.74 3.31
C ASN A 734 -15.45 -57.21 3.28
N ARG A 735 -14.32 -56.71 3.79
CA ARG A 735 -14.15 -55.26 4.04
C ARG A 735 -14.35 -54.41 2.79
N ASP A 736 -13.69 -54.73 1.70
CA ASP A 736 -13.73 -53.94 0.47
C ASP A 736 -15.12 -53.91 -0.18
N HIS A 737 -15.83 -55.04 -0.13
CA HIS A 737 -17.19 -55.15 -0.65
C HIS A 737 -18.16 -54.28 0.20
N VAL A 738 -18.06 -54.39 1.52
CA VAL A 738 -18.91 -53.62 2.46
C VAL A 738 -18.64 -52.14 2.32
N ILE A 739 -17.37 -51.71 2.14
CA ILE A 739 -17.02 -50.31 1.89
C ILE A 739 -17.68 -49.81 0.61
N SER A 740 -17.55 -50.56 -0.49
CA SER A 740 -18.10 -50.18 -1.79
C SER A 740 -19.63 -50.07 -1.76
N ASP A 741 -20.33 -51.03 -1.17
CA ASP A 741 -21.79 -51.04 -1.03
C ASP A 741 -22.28 -49.92 -0.12
N THR A 742 -21.59 -49.69 1.01
CA THR A 742 -21.91 -48.60 1.92
C THR A 742 -21.73 -47.26 1.29
N LYS A 743 -20.62 -47.05 0.55
CA LYS A 743 -20.35 -45.81 -0.23
C LYS A 743 -21.45 -45.56 -1.25
N ALA A 744 -21.84 -46.56 -2.03
CA ALA A 744 -22.92 -46.44 -3.01
C ALA A 744 -24.26 -45.99 -2.37
N LYS A 745 -24.62 -46.60 -1.20
CA LYS A 745 -25.85 -46.27 -0.50
C LYS A 745 -25.86 -44.92 0.16
N VAL A 746 -24.74 -44.52 0.76
CA VAL A 746 -24.58 -43.18 1.35
C VAL A 746 -24.63 -42.11 0.26
N MET A 747 -24.02 -42.38 -0.89
CA MET A 747 -24.12 -41.46 -2.06
C MET A 747 -25.56 -41.37 -2.59
N GLU A 748 -26.33 -42.44 -2.59
CA GLU A 748 -27.78 -42.36 -2.91
C GLU A 748 -28.57 -41.48 -1.91
N MET A 749 -28.26 -41.63 -0.64
CA MET A 749 -28.86 -40.77 0.40
C MET A 749 -28.47 -39.30 0.23
N LEU A 750 -27.20 -39.02 -0.07
CA LEU A 750 -26.71 -37.68 -0.33
C LEU A 750 -27.43 -37.01 -1.50
N LYS A 751 -27.60 -37.73 -2.63
CA LYS A 751 -28.31 -37.26 -3.83
C LYS A 751 -29.80 -36.95 -3.57
N LYS A 752 -30.41 -37.56 -2.54
CA LYS A 752 -31.80 -37.24 -2.11
C LYS A 752 -31.87 -36.00 -1.26
N THR A 753 -30.80 -35.69 -0.51
CA THR A 753 -30.81 -34.61 0.48
C THR A 753 -30.25 -33.31 -0.13
N ILE A 754 -29.22 -33.40 -0.95
CA ILE A 754 -28.52 -32.26 -1.59
C ILE A 754 -28.81 -32.25 -3.09
N ARG A 755 -29.08 -31.08 -3.65
CA ARG A 755 -29.42 -30.90 -5.07
C ARG A 755 -28.30 -31.40 -5.98
N PRO A 756 -28.63 -32.15 -7.06
CA PRO A 756 -27.64 -32.70 -8.00
C PRO A 756 -26.73 -31.63 -8.62
N GLU A 757 -27.28 -30.44 -8.89
CA GLU A 757 -26.52 -29.32 -9.45
C GLU A 757 -25.38 -28.83 -8.55
N PHE A 758 -25.57 -28.92 -7.21
CA PHE A 758 -24.55 -28.59 -6.23
C PHE A 758 -23.48 -29.66 -6.15
N LEU A 759 -23.89 -30.94 -6.11
CA LEU A 759 -22.96 -32.08 -6.05
C LEU A 759 -22.03 -32.16 -7.27
N ASN A 760 -22.53 -31.79 -8.46
CA ASN A 760 -21.73 -31.78 -9.68
C ASN A 760 -20.63 -30.69 -9.70
N ARG A 761 -20.64 -29.76 -8.76
CA ARG A 761 -19.63 -28.69 -8.66
C ARG A 761 -18.58 -28.96 -7.61
N ILE A 762 -18.80 -29.98 -6.80
CA ILE A 762 -17.83 -30.45 -5.80
C ILE A 762 -16.78 -31.32 -6.48
N ASP A 763 -15.51 -31.06 -6.17
CA ASP A 763 -14.41 -31.79 -6.78
C ASP A 763 -14.39 -33.26 -6.34
N GLU A 764 -14.57 -33.52 -5.03
CA GLU A 764 -14.53 -34.88 -4.48
C GLU A 764 -15.53 -35.04 -3.31
N THR A 765 -16.24 -36.17 -3.31
CA THR A 765 -17.06 -36.60 -2.16
C THR A 765 -16.42 -37.81 -1.51
N ILE A 766 -16.01 -37.68 -0.26
CA ILE A 766 -15.16 -38.64 0.44
C ILE A 766 -15.90 -39.23 1.64
N MET A 767 -15.88 -40.56 1.75
CA MET A 767 -16.46 -41.25 2.90
C MET A 767 -15.35 -41.62 3.89
N PHE A 768 -15.43 -41.09 5.11
CA PHE A 768 -14.57 -41.40 6.23
C PHE A 768 -15.06 -42.70 6.86
N LEU A 769 -14.13 -43.63 7.06
CA LEU A 769 -14.41 -44.93 7.64
C LEU A 769 -14.38 -44.87 9.18
N PRO A 770 -15.19 -45.67 9.87
CA PRO A 770 -15.07 -45.84 11.31
C PRO A 770 -13.65 -46.32 11.68
N LEU A 771 -13.09 -45.78 12.77
CA LEU A 771 -11.76 -46.13 13.25
C LEU A 771 -11.75 -47.49 13.90
N THR A 772 -10.75 -48.32 13.63
CA THR A 772 -10.46 -49.60 14.28
C THR A 772 -9.80 -49.36 15.65
N LYS A 773 -9.84 -50.36 16.54
CA LYS A 773 -9.17 -50.28 17.85
C LYS A 773 -7.66 -50.00 17.72
N ALA A 774 -6.99 -50.59 16.72
CA ALA A 774 -5.57 -50.32 16.45
C ALA A 774 -5.30 -48.87 16.02
N GLU A 775 -6.17 -48.25 15.20
CA GLU A 775 -6.09 -46.85 14.81
C GLU A 775 -6.35 -45.91 15.99
N ILE A 776 -7.26 -46.30 16.88
CA ILE A 776 -7.52 -45.52 18.13
C ILE A 776 -6.30 -45.53 19.06
N ALA A 777 -5.57 -46.67 19.18
CA ALA A 777 -4.33 -46.74 19.93
C ALA A 777 -3.26 -45.78 19.36
N GLN A 778 -3.20 -45.67 18.04
CA GLN A 778 -2.34 -44.66 17.38
C GLN A 778 -2.82 -43.22 17.68
N VAL A 779 -4.10 -42.95 17.70
CA VAL A 779 -4.66 -41.62 18.10
C VAL A 779 -4.30 -41.31 19.55
N VAL A 780 -4.40 -42.25 20.46
CA VAL A 780 -3.95 -42.11 21.86
C VAL A 780 -2.45 -41.75 21.90
N THR A 781 -1.63 -42.47 21.13
CA THR A 781 -0.18 -42.14 21.06
C THR A 781 0.07 -40.73 20.62
N LEU A 782 -0.62 -40.25 19.58
CA LEU A 782 -0.51 -38.83 19.12
C LEU A 782 -0.93 -37.84 20.18
N GLN A 783 -2.04 -38.06 20.88
CA GLN A 783 -2.52 -37.21 21.96
C GLN A 783 -1.53 -37.20 23.16
N MET A 784 -0.94 -38.36 23.50
CA MET A 784 0.06 -38.47 24.55
C MET A 784 1.38 -37.78 24.17
N ASN A 785 1.76 -37.78 22.90
CA ASN A 785 2.90 -37.00 22.42
C ASN A 785 2.63 -35.46 22.56
N ALA A 786 1.42 -35.03 22.36
CA ALA A 786 1.05 -33.61 22.62
C ALA A 786 1.14 -33.26 24.11
N VAL A 787 0.72 -34.17 25.01
CA VAL A 787 0.88 -34.00 26.45
C VAL A 787 2.39 -33.96 26.83
N LYS A 788 3.22 -34.81 26.24
CA LYS A 788 4.67 -34.83 26.44
C LYS A 788 5.28 -33.45 26.08
N LYS A 789 4.98 -32.92 24.90
CA LYS A 789 5.44 -31.60 24.46
C LYS A 789 4.97 -30.45 25.38
N MET A 790 3.79 -30.59 25.99
CA MET A 790 3.28 -29.59 26.94
C MET A 790 4.05 -29.58 28.27
N LEU A 791 4.58 -30.74 28.67
CA LEU A 791 5.32 -30.92 29.94
C LEU A 791 6.83 -30.61 29.81
N GLU A 792 7.42 -30.77 28.62
CA GLU A 792 8.85 -30.50 28.36
C GLU A 792 9.31 -29.10 28.81
N PRO A 793 8.59 -27.98 28.53
CA PRO A 793 8.99 -26.63 29.00
C PRO A 793 8.97 -26.49 30.52
N GLN A 794 8.23 -27.36 31.22
CA GLN A 794 8.15 -27.38 32.69
C GLN A 794 9.23 -28.28 33.31
N GLY A 795 10.10 -28.90 32.49
CA GLY A 795 11.19 -29.74 32.92
C GLY A 795 10.78 -31.18 33.25
N PHE A 796 9.60 -31.64 32.81
CA PHE A 796 9.16 -33.00 33.03
C PHE A 796 9.29 -33.84 31.74
N THR A 797 9.89 -35.05 31.85
CA THR A 797 9.98 -36.01 30.75
C THR A 797 8.93 -37.11 31.00
N LEU A 798 8.12 -37.43 29.99
CA LEU A 798 7.06 -38.42 30.08
C LEU A 798 7.35 -39.63 29.18
N ASN A 799 7.27 -40.81 29.72
CA ASN A 799 7.29 -42.10 29.01
C ASN A 799 5.98 -42.83 29.19
N VAL A 800 5.41 -43.39 28.12
CA VAL A 800 4.13 -44.09 28.15
C VAL A 800 4.37 -45.51 27.65
N THR A 801 3.94 -46.52 28.47
CA THR A 801 4.09 -47.91 28.07
C THR A 801 2.99 -48.31 27.07
N PRO A 802 3.20 -49.34 26.24
CA PRO A 802 2.19 -49.89 25.36
C PRO A 802 0.90 -50.34 26.12
N ALA A 803 1.05 -50.88 27.33
CA ALA A 803 -0.08 -51.25 28.17
C ALA A 803 -0.96 -50.04 28.58
N ALA A 804 -0.33 -48.93 28.90
CA ALA A 804 -1.07 -47.68 29.19
C ALA A 804 -1.78 -47.12 27.94
N ILE A 805 -1.19 -47.27 26.78
CA ILE A 805 -1.80 -46.88 25.48
C ILE A 805 -3.04 -47.74 25.21
N ASP A 806 -2.92 -49.04 25.37
CA ASP A 806 -4.03 -50.01 25.16
C ASP A 806 -5.16 -49.73 26.15
N PHE A 807 -4.86 -49.49 27.43
CA PHE A 807 -5.83 -49.12 28.44
C PHE A 807 -6.61 -47.82 28.10
N LEU A 808 -5.87 -46.77 27.67
CA LEU A 808 -6.46 -45.50 27.26
C LEU A 808 -7.29 -45.66 25.97
N ALA A 809 -6.89 -46.54 25.09
CA ALA A 809 -7.62 -46.84 23.85
C ALA A 809 -8.94 -47.56 24.18
N ASP A 810 -8.93 -48.51 25.11
CA ASP A 810 -10.16 -49.24 25.56
C ASP A 810 -11.11 -48.31 26.27
N GLU A 811 -10.61 -47.41 27.14
CA GLU A 811 -11.44 -46.47 27.89
C GLU A 811 -11.93 -45.29 27.00
N GLY A 812 -11.19 -44.98 25.93
CA GLY A 812 -11.52 -43.92 24.97
C GLY A 812 -12.24 -44.39 23.72
N PHE A 813 -12.45 -45.70 23.55
CA PHE A 813 -13.14 -46.24 22.38
C PHE A 813 -14.64 -46.27 22.59
N ASP A 814 -15.38 -45.61 21.71
CA ASP A 814 -16.82 -45.66 21.63
C ASP A 814 -17.25 -45.83 20.17
N PRO A 815 -17.97 -46.91 19.85
CA PRO A 815 -18.45 -47.19 18.48
C PRO A 815 -19.30 -46.06 17.88
N GLU A 816 -20.02 -45.29 18.71
CA GLU A 816 -20.87 -44.19 18.23
C GLU A 816 -20.10 -42.85 18.05
N PHE A 817 -19.13 -42.58 18.93
CA PHE A 817 -18.43 -41.33 19.02
C PHE A 817 -16.98 -41.37 18.51
N GLY A 818 -16.53 -42.55 18.05
CA GLY A 818 -15.16 -42.75 17.50
C GLY A 818 -14.07 -42.41 18.50
N ALA A 819 -13.11 -41.59 18.07
CA ALA A 819 -11.99 -41.11 18.91
C ALA A 819 -12.31 -39.88 19.76
N ARG A 820 -13.57 -39.34 19.74
CA ARG A 820 -13.93 -38.15 20.52
C ARG A 820 -13.77 -38.31 22.04
N PRO A 821 -14.10 -39.49 22.63
CA PRO A 821 -13.93 -39.74 24.06
C PRO A 821 -12.44 -39.86 24.48
N VAL A 822 -11.50 -40.18 23.57
CA VAL A 822 -10.06 -40.37 23.90
C VAL A 822 -9.51 -39.15 24.64
N LYS A 823 -9.79 -37.91 24.17
CA LYS A 823 -9.33 -36.70 24.83
C LYS A 823 -9.84 -36.58 26.28
N ARG A 824 -11.09 -36.98 26.51
CA ARG A 824 -11.68 -36.98 27.87
C ARG A 824 -11.08 -38.07 28.74
N ALA A 825 -10.80 -39.26 28.18
CA ALA A 825 -10.13 -40.34 28.88
C ALA A 825 -8.71 -39.90 29.31
N ILE A 826 -7.92 -39.32 28.44
CA ILE A 826 -6.61 -38.76 28.76
C ILE A 826 -6.71 -37.67 29.83
N GLN A 827 -7.67 -36.74 29.73
CA GLN A 827 -7.90 -35.72 30.75
C GLN A 827 -8.21 -36.31 32.11
N ARG A 828 -9.12 -37.27 32.15
CA ARG A 828 -9.58 -37.91 33.39
C ARG A 828 -8.50 -38.82 34.00
N CYS A 829 -7.91 -39.72 33.21
CA CYS A 829 -7.05 -40.78 33.74
C CYS A 829 -5.57 -40.36 33.79
N VAL A 830 -5.14 -39.37 33.00
CA VAL A 830 -3.74 -38.93 32.95
C VAL A 830 -3.57 -37.55 33.57
N LEU A 831 -4.15 -36.52 32.96
CA LEU A 831 -3.85 -35.13 33.35
C LEU A 831 -4.30 -34.78 34.77
N ASN A 832 -5.48 -35.25 35.20
CA ASN A 832 -5.98 -34.96 36.52
C ASN A 832 -5.12 -35.62 37.63
N ASP A 833 -4.69 -36.85 37.45
CA ASP A 833 -3.87 -37.56 38.46
C ASP A 833 -2.41 -37.11 38.40
N LEU A 834 -1.87 -36.84 37.21
CA LEU A 834 -0.52 -36.28 37.05
C LEU A 834 -0.42 -34.90 37.67
N SER A 835 -1.44 -34.02 37.51
CA SER A 835 -1.46 -32.68 38.11
C SER A 835 -1.43 -32.74 39.64
N LYS A 836 -2.18 -33.67 40.27
CA LYS A 836 -2.16 -33.87 41.70
C LYS A 836 -0.75 -34.30 42.18
N LYS A 837 -0.13 -35.26 41.49
CA LYS A 837 1.22 -35.78 41.83
C LYS A 837 2.31 -34.74 41.62
N ILE A 838 2.20 -33.85 40.62
CA ILE A 838 3.12 -32.73 40.45
C ILE A 838 2.94 -31.71 41.59
N LEU A 839 1.70 -31.40 41.98
CA LEU A 839 1.44 -30.43 43.06
C LEU A 839 1.76 -30.97 44.45
N SER A 840 1.76 -32.30 44.68
CA SER A 840 2.15 -32.93 45.95
C SER A 840 3.65 -33.24 46.00
N ASP A 841 4.45 -32.85 45.01
CA ASP A 841 5.89 -33.17 44.88
C ASP A 841 6.17 -34.72 44.92
N GLU A 842 5.20 -35.54 44.61
CA GLU A 842 5.40 -37.00 44.52
C GLU A 842 6.20 -37.38 43.27
N VAL A 843 6.30 -36.50 42.28
CA VAL A 843 6.98 -36.67 40.97
C VAL A 843 8.15 -35.71 40.88
N LYS A 844 9.35 -36.19 40.66
CA LYS A 844 10.58 -35.38 40.59
C LYS A 844 10.86 -34.97 39.13
N ARG A 845 11.35 -33.73 38.95
CA ARG A 845 11.74 -33.20 37.62
C ARG A 845 12.98 -33.88 37.01
N GLU A 846 13.85 -34.46 37.83
CA GLU A 846 15.13 -35.05 37.42
C GLU A 846 15.01 -36.44 36.81
N GLN A 847 13.86 -37.08 36.95
CA GLN A 847 13.61 -38.45 36.46
C GLN A 847 12.40 -38.52 35.52
N PRO A 848 12.45 -39.32 34.46
CA PRO A 848 11.31 -39.49 33.56
C PRO A 848 10.11 -40.16 34.27
N ILE A 849 8.95 -39.56 34.09
CA ILE A 849 7.68 -40.07 34.60
C ILE A 849 7.22 -41.18 33.66
N THR A 850 7.13 -42.43 34.17
CA THR A 850 6.62 -43.56 33.40
C THR A 850 5.15 -43.80 33.76
N ILE A 851 4.29 -43.72 32.73
CA ILE A 851 2.88 -44.14 32.86
C ILE A 851 2.74 -45.57 32.39
N ASP A 852 2.29 -46.42 33.29
CA ASP A 852 2.01 -47.84 33.04
C ASP A 852 0.57 -48.17 33.39
N ALA A 853 0.06 -49.35 32.99
CA ALA A 853 -1.28 -49.82 33.35
C ALA A 853 -1.19 -51.13 34.13
N ASP A 854 -1.98 -51.24 35.22
CA ASP A 854 -2.19 -52.46 35.96
C ASP A 854 -3.70 -52.80 36.00
N ASN A 855 -4.07 -53.86 36.74
CA ASN A 855 -5.46 -54.34 36.84
C ASN A 855 -6.39 -53.28 37.48
N ASN A 856 -5.89 -52.25 38.13
CA ASN A 856 -6.64 -51.22 38.85
C ASN A 856 -6.67 -49.87 38.17
N GLY A 857 -5.97 -49.66 37.03
CA GLY A 857 -5.90 -48.43 36.29
C GLY A 857 -4.47 -48.01 35.94
N LEU A 858 -4.27 -46.69 35.65
CA LEU A 858 -2.97 -46.16 35.30
C LEU A 858 -2.10 -45.93 36.54
N VAL A 859 -0.83 -46.34 36.46
CA VAL A 859 0.17 -46.16 37.53
C VAL A 859 1.27 -45.22 37.02
N PHE A 860 1.60 -44.21 37.84
CA PHE A 860 2.64 -43.24 37.55
C PHE A 860 3.88 -43.57 38.39
N ARG A 861 5.02 -43.85 37.75
CA ARG A 861 6.29 -44.16 38.41
C ARG A 861 7.36 -43.17 37.99
N ASN A 862 8.17 -42.72 38.96
CA ASN A 862 9.31 -41.83 38.72
C ASN A 862 10.59 -42.54 39.03
#